data_02a471209b181dd5ef23336134b9b27b
#
_entry.id   02a471209b181dd5ef23336134b9b27b
#
_cell.length_a   1.000
_cell.length_b   1.000
_cell.length_c   1.000
_cell.angle_alpha   90.00
_cell.angle_beta   90.00
_cell.angle_gamma   90.00
#
_symmetry.space_group_name_H-M   'P 1'
#
loop_
_entity.id
_entity.type
_entity.pdbx_description
1 polymer ?
#
loop_
_entity_poly.entity_id
_entity_poly.type
_entity_poly.pdbx_seq_one_letter_code
_entity_poly.pdbx_strand_id
1 'polypeptide(L)'
;MSSKIVLIDGHSILNRAFYGLPDLTNAEGLHTNAIYGFLTIMFKLLEEEKPEYLTVAFDVHAPTFRHKMYAEYKGTRKPMADELRQQVPVIKEVLQAMGVKTIECAGLEADDLIGTLSKRCERKDMEVVVISGDRDLLQLATEHVKIRIPKTKQGRTEIEDYYAKDVFERYQVTPEEFIDLKALMGDTADNIPGVPGIGEKTATKIITQYHSIETAHDHVEELKPPRASKSLNEYWDLAVLSKELATINVNAEFSYELSEAKLGNIYTEEAYVFFQKLEFKNLLSRFDVAAPANKIEDGFRIITSKREAEEIFAKAEKAQTTGAVLFKDMENVLPLFADQAELGGIGLCFSNEAGFCIKTGNDISGEWLLEKLADVAETTDTFSMFHLKESMNQIKIRKPENCFDVSVAAYLLNPLKNNYTWEDVAREHLDLMVDEKADQEIKACYEAYTNYASVEVLSRKLADTKMDTLFREIEMPLVFTLFDMEQNGIRVEAEALKQYGNQLAGKIADLEKEIYEEAGETFNINSPKQLGVVLFENMKLPGGRKTKTGYSTAADVLEKLAPEHPVVAKILEYRQYTKLKSTYADGLANYIQDDGRIHGKFNQTITATGRISSTEPNLQNIPVRMELGRLIRKVFIPEDGYRFVDADYSQIELRVLAHCSGDEHLIRAYKEQSDIHRITASQVFHIPFDEVTPQQRRNAKAVNFGIVYGISSFGLSQDLSITRKEAAKYIDDYFATYPGIKTFLDHAVTHAKEEGYVVTLFGRRRPVPELSSSNFMQRSFGERVAMNSPIQGAAADIIKIAMIRVNQKLKKQKMKSRLVLQVHDELLIEAYEPELEAVQKILKEEMEHAAKLKVPLEIDMHTGVNWYEAK
;
A
#
# COMPACT_ATOMS: atom_id res chain seq x y z
N MET A 1 -45.86 -15.85 6.44
CA MET A 1 -44.46 -16.01 6.91
C MET A 1 -44.38 -15.17 8.18
N SER A 2 -43.76 -15.67 9.23
CA SER A 2 -43.51 -14.88 10.46
C SER A 2 -42.57 -13.72 10.11
N SER A 3 -42.78 -12.52 10.65
CA SER A 3 -41.88 -11.39 10.48
C SER A 3 -40.51 -11.75 11.10
N LYS A 4 -39.43 -11.33 10.42
CA LYS A 4 -38.04 -11.64 10.84
C LYS A 4 -37.31 -10.37 11.22
N ILE A 5 -36.59 -10.41 12.35
CA ILE A 5 -35.68 -9.35 12.78
C ILE A 5 -34.25 -9.87 12.87
N VAL A 6 -33.29 -9.06 12.41
CA VAL A 6 -31.85 -9.26 12.62
C VAL A 6 -31.35 -8.25 13.66
N LEU A 7 -30.65 -8.75 14.68
CA LEU A 7 -30.01 -8.00 15.75
C LEU A 7 -28.50 -8.19 15.65
N ILE A 8 -27.73 -7.14 15.46
CA ILE A 8 -26.27 -7.19 15.30
C ILE A 8 -25.58 -6.56 16.51
N ASP A 9 -24.64 -7.28 17.10
CA ASP A 9 -23.69 -6.75 18.07
C ASP A 9 -22.61 -5.93 17.33
N GLY A 10 -22.75 -4.61 17.41
CA GLY A 10 -21.93 -3.68 16.64
C GLY A 10 -20.45 -3.76 16.98
N HIS A 11 -20.10 -3.72 18.27
CA HIS A 11 -18.70 -3.76 18.71
C HIS A 11 -18.05 -5.11 18.44
N SER A 12 -18.75 -6.22 18.66
CA SER A 12 -18.23 -7.56 18.40
C SER A 12 -17.89 -7.76 16.92
N ILE A 13 -18.79 -7.36 16.02
CA ILE A 13 -18.56 -7.49 14.57
C ILE A 13 -17.48 -6.52 14.06
N LEU A 14 -17.43 -5.28 14.59
CA LEU A 14 -16.36 -4.32 14.27
C LEU A 14 -14.98 -4.82 14.71
N ASN A 15 -14.85 -5.28 15.95
CA ASN A 15 -13.59 -5.87 16.43
C ASN A 15 -13.13 -7.02 15.54
N ARG A 16 -14.07 -7.90 15.20
CA ARG A 16 -13.78 -9.03 14.33
C ARG A 16 -13.30 -8.60 12.95
N ALA A 17 -13.96 -7.62 12.35
CA ALA A 17 -13.58 -7.08 11.05
C ALA A 17 -12.19 -6.44 11.11
N PHE A 18 -11.91 -5.66 12.16
CA PHE A 18 -10.63 -5.00 12.38
C PHE A 18 -9.44 -5.98 12.40
N TYR A 19 -9.55 -7.06 13.20
CA TYR A 19 -8.49 -8.07 13.28
C TYR A 19 -8.53 -9.12 12.15
N GLY A 20 -9.61 -9.20 11.41
CA GLY A 20 -9.80 -10.16 10.31
C GLY A 20 -9.32 -9.68 8.95
N LEU A 21 -9.23 -8.39 8.75
CA LEU A 21 -8.80 -7.76 7.50
C LEU A 21 -7.44 -7.06 7.67
N PRO A 22 -6.66 -6.95 6.58
CA PRO A 22 -5.51 -6.07 6.56
C PRO A 22 -5.92 -4.64 6.90
N ASP A 23 -4.97 -3.84 7.35
CA ASP A 23 -5.19 -2.41 7.56
C ASP A 23 -5.51 -1.72 6.22
N LEU A 24 -6.61 -0.97 6.20
CA LEU A 24 -7.08 -0.16 5.08
C LEU A 24 -7.28 1.26 5.58
N THR A 25 -6.76 2.22 4.84
CA THR A 25 -6.93 3.65 5.12
C THR A 25 -7.46 4.35 3.88
N ASN A 26 -8.31 5.36 4.06
CA ASN A 26 -8.69 6.27 2.98
C ASN A 26 -7.61 7.35 2.75
N ALA A 27 -7.80 8.19 1.76
CA ALA A 27 -6.86 9.27 1.41
C ALA A 27 -6.62 10.29 2.55
N GLU A 28 -7.57 10.44 3.47
CA GLU A 28 -7.45 11.32 4.64
C GLU A 28 -6.69 10.67 5.81
N GLY A 29 -6.29 9.41 5.66
CA GLY A 29 -5.58 8.65 6.69
C GLY A 29 -6.50 8.01 7.74
N LEU A 30 -7.82 8.04 7.54
CA LEU A 30 -8.77 7.32 8.39
C LEU A 30 -8.68 5.83 8.12
N HIS A 31 -8.50 5.03 9.18
CA HIS A 31 -8.58 3.59 9.08
C HIS A 31 -10.03 3.15 8.78
N THR A 32 -10.21 2.25 7.80
CA THR A 32 -11.54 1.90 7.27
C THR A 32 -11.81 0.39 7.23
N ASN A 33 -10.82 -0.44 7.55
CA ASN A 33 -10.91 -1.90 7.48
C ASN A 33 -12.04 -2.49 8.33
N ALA A 34 -12.28 -1.96 9.56
CA ALA A 34 -13.34 -2.45 10.42
C ALA A 34 -14.74 -2.12 9.84
N ILE A 35 -14.93 -0.91 9.33
CA ILE A 35 -16.17 -0.46 8.69
C ILE A 35 -16.44 -1.30 7.43
N TYR A 36 -15.45 -1.48 6.56
CA TYR A 36 -15.56 -2.27 5.35
C TYR A 36 -15.96 -3.72 5.64
N GLY A 37 -15.29 -4.34 6.61
CA GLY A 37 -15.58 -5.71 7.00
C GLY A 37 -16.94 -5.87 7.68
N PHE A 38 -17.34 -4.91 8.52
CA PHE A 38 -18.68 -4.87 9.12
C PHE A 38 -19.78 -4.82 8.06
N LEU A 39 -19.68 -3.88 7.11
CA LEU A 39 -20.66 -3.72 6.03
C LEU A 39 -20.72 -4.96 5.14
N THR A 40 -19.57 -5.55 4.84
CA THR A 40 -19.50 -6.80 4.03
C THR A 40 -20.22 -7.96 4.72
N ILE A 41 -20.02 -8.12 6.03
CA ILE A 41 -20.71 -9.14 6.83
C ILE A 41 -22.22 -8.83 6.86
N MET A 42 -22.59 -7.58 7.13
CA MET A 42 -23.99 -7.15 7.19
C MET A 42 -24.74 -7.41 5.88
N PHE A 43 -24.17 -7.01 4.74
CA PHE A 43 -24.79 -7.25 3.44
C PHE A 43 -25.00 -8.72 3.14
N LYS A 44 -23.98 -9.54 3.40
CA LYS A 44 -24.09 -10.99 3.23
C LYS A 44 -25.23 -11.58 4.06
N LEU A 45 -25.37 -11.15 5.31
CA LEU A 45 -26.42 -11.60 6.21
C LEU A 45 -27.81 -11.13 5.78
N LEU A 46 -27.93 -9.91 5.27
CA LEU A 46 -29.21 -9.41 4.73
C LEU A 46 -29.66 -10.20 3.49
N GLU A 47 -28.71 -10.60 2.63
CA GLU A 47 -28.99 -11.45 1.45
C GLU A 47 -29.44 -12.87 1.85
N GLU A 48 -28.81 -13.44 2.89
CA GLU A 48 -29.13 -14.80 3.37
C GLU A 48 -30.44 -14.84 4.17
N GLU A 49 -30.65 -13.91 5.09
CA GLU A 49 -31.77 -13.93 6.05
C GLU A 49 -33.01 -13.22 5.53
N LYS A 50 -32.86 -12.22 4.65
CA LYS A 50 -33.96 -11.38 4.11
C LYS A 50 -34.91 -10.85 5.19
N PRO A 51 -34.41 -10.15 6.23
CA PRO A 51 -35.21 -9.73 7.34
C PRO A 51 -36.13 -8.56 6.97
N GLU A 52 -37.22 -8.40 7.70
CA GLU A 52 -38.10 -7.24 7.62
C GLU A 52 -37.62 -6.10 8.53
N TYR A 53 -36.88 -6.43 9.58
CA TYR A 53 -36.36 -5.47 10.57
C TYR A 53 -34.88 -5.71 10.85
N LEU A 54 -34.13 -4.62 11.05
CA LEU A 54 -32.72 -4.65 11.37
C LEU A 54 -32.39 -3.65 12.48
N THR A 55 -31.62 -4.11 13.48
CA THR A 55 -31.12 -3.23 14.54
C THR A 55 -29.67 -3.58 14.86
N VAL A 56 -28.84 -2.56 15.03
CA VAL A 56 -27.44 -2.72 15.46
C VAL A 56 -27.29 -2.14 16.87
N ALA A 57 -26.86 -2.95 17.84
CA ALA A 57 -26.64 -2.51 19.22
C ALA A 57 -25.16 -2.17 19.44
N PHE A 58 -24.89 -1.09 20.15
CA PHE A 58 -23.55 -0.65 20.53
C PHE A 58 -23.43 -0.47 22.04
N ASP A 59 -22.24 -0.78 22.58
CA ASP A 59 -21.90 -0.45 23.96
C ASP A 59 -21.62 1.05 24.10
N VAL A 60 -21.94 1.58 25.26
CA VAL A 60 -21.57 2.94 25.65
C VAL A 60 -20.37 2.88 26.60
N HIS A 61 -19.43 3.79 26.44
CA HIS A 61 -18.27 3.84 27.35
C HIS A 61 -18.66 4.44 28.72
N ALA A 62 -19.45 3.66 29.46
CA ALA A 62 -19.94 3.99 30.82
C ALA A 62 -19.97 2.73 31.69
N PRO A 63 -19.78 2.85 33.02
CA PRO A 63 -19.92 1.71 33.92
C PRO A 63 -21.33 1.09 33.88
N THR A 64 -21.39 -0.23 33.66
CA THR A 64 -22.65 -0.96 33.67
C THR A 64 -22.98 -1.46 35.11
N PHE A 65 -24.14 -2.08 35.29
CA PHE A 65 -24.50 -2.66 36.58
C PHE A 65 -23.54 -3.77 37.02
N ARG A 66 -22.92 -4.50 36.05
CA ARG A 66 -21.89 -5.53 36.33
C ARG A 66 -20.62 -4.94 36.94
N HIS A 67 -20.19 -3.76 36.48
CA HIS A 67 -19.06 -3.06 37.11
C HIS A 67 -19.35 -2.59 38.54
N LYS A 68 -20.65 -2.31 38.87
CA LYS A 68 -21.05 -1.97 40.24
C LYS A 68 -21.07 -3.19 41.13
N MET A 69 -21.39 -4.39 40.58
CA MET A 69 -21.41 -5.66 41.32
C MET A 69 -19.98 -6.16 41.54
N TYR A 70 -19.13 -6.06 40.54
CA TYR A 70 -17.74 -6.55 40.56
C TYR A 70 -16.80 -5.56 39.88
N ALA A 71 -15.99 -4.86 40.66
CA ALA A 71 -15.14 -3.76 40.18
C ALA A 71 -14.06 -4.23 39.17
N GLU A 72 -13.67 -5.51 39.24
CA GLU A 72 -12.68 -6.11 38.33
C GLU A 72 -13.30 -6.67 37.04
N TYR A 73 -14.63 -6.57 36.86
CA TYR A 73 -15.30 -7.03 35.65
C TYR A 73 -14.70 -6.34 34.40
N LYS A 74 -14.32 -7.14 33.42
CA LYS A 74 -13.61 -6.70 32.19
C LYS A 74 -12.27 -5.95 32.44
N GLY A 75 -11.77 -5.93 33.68
CA GLY A 75 -10.55 -5.19 34.07
C GLY A 75 -9.25 -5.68 33.41
N THR A 76 -9.25 -6.89 32.88
CA THR A 76 -8.12 -7.49 32.15
C THR A 76 -8.12 -7.18 30.65
N ARG A 77 -9.21 -6.59 30.11
CA ARG A 77 -9.32 -6.23 28.69
C ARG A 77 -8.34 -5.11 28.34
N LYS A 78 -7.59 -5.30 27.27
CA LYS A 78 -6.74 -4.22 26.73
C LYS A 78 -7.62 -3.08 26.20
N PRO A 79 -7.17 -1.83 26.30
CA PRO A 79 -7.87 -0.71 25.66
C PRO A 79 -8.08 -0.98 24.16
N MET A 80 -9.19 -0.48 23.64
CA MET A 80 -9.46 -0.52 22.19
C MET A 80 -8.34 0.22 21.43
N ALA A 81 -7.81 -0.40 20.38
CA ALA A 81 -6.83 0.23 19.51
C ALA A 81 -7.36 1.58 18.96
N ASP A 82 -6.49 2.59 18.88
CA ASP A 82 -6.89 3.92 18.44
C ASP A 82 -7.41 3.91 16.99
N GLU A 83 -6.84 3.05 16.15
CA GLU A 83 -7.25 2.82 14.77
C GLU A 83 -8.67 2.23 14.67
N LEU A 84 -9.10 1.45 15.63
CA LEU A 84 -10.48 0.96 15.71
C LEU A 84 -11.41 1.99 16.34
N ARG A 85 -10.95 2.69 17.38
CA ARG A 85 -11.74 3.68 18.12
C ARG A 85 -12.27 4.78 17.20
N GLN A 86 -11.44 5.26 16.27
CA GLN A 86 -11.85 6.29 15.30
C GLN A 86 -12.91 5.80 14.31
N GLN A 87 -13.02 4.49 14.05
CA GLN A 87 -14.00 3.92 13.14
C GLN A 87 -15.40 3.75 13.76
N VAL A 88 -15.51 3.70 15.09
CA VAL A 88 -16.80 3.50 15.78
C VAL A 88 -17.81 4.63 15.51
N PRO A 89 -17.48 5.92 15.64
CA PRO A 89 -18.44 6.98 15.30
C PRO A 89 -18.81 6.96 13.81
N VAL A 90 -17.86 6.72 12.93
CA VAL A 90 -18.08 6.73 11.48
C VAL A 90 -19.03 5.62 11.05
N ILE A 91 -18.92 4.39 11.58
CA ILE A 91 -19.88 3.33 11.22
C ILE A 91 -21.29 3.65 11.70
N LYS A 92 -21.45 4.33 12.84
CA LYS A 92 -22.77 4.77 13.30
C LYS A 92 -23.40 5.78 12.34
N GLU A 93 -22.60 6.73 11.85
CA GLU A 93 -23.05 7.71 10.84
C GLU A 93 -23.40 7.02 9.51
N VAL A 94 -22.60 6.06 9.06
CA VAL A 94 -22.88 5.25 7.85
C VAL A 94 -24.19 4.49 8.01
N LEU A 95 -24.41 3.79 9.14
CA LEU A 95 -25.64 3.06 9.42
C LEU A 95 -26.85 3.99 9.46
N GLN A 96 -26.70 5.18 10.05
CA GLN A 96 -27.74 6.20 10.07
C GLN A 96 -28.08 6.69 8.65
N ALA A 97 -27.07 6.98 7.84
CA ALA A 97 -27.26 7.34 6.44
C ALA A 97 -27.94 6.24 5.62
N MET A 98 -27.68 4.98 5.95
CA MET A 98 -28.37 3.82 5.36
C MET A 98 -29.79 3.60 5.90
N GLY A 99 -30.25 4.41 6.84
CA GLY A 99 -31.58 4.23 7.47
C GLY A 99 -31.65 3.00 8.40
N VAL A 100 -30.52 2.50 8.87
CA VAL A 100 -30.45 1.34 9.78
C VAL A 100 -30.58 1.82 11.22
N LYS A 101 -31.52 1.21 11.96
CA LYS A 101 -31.72 1.52 13.38
C LYS A 101 -30.51 1.09 14.21
N THR A 102 -29.91 2.04 14.91
CA THR A 102 -28.89 1.80 15.94
C THR A 102 -29.44 2.05 17.33
N ILE A 103 -28.99 1.28 18.31
CA ILE A 103 -29.36 1.45 19.71
C ILE A 103 -28.14 1.40 20.63
N GLU A 104 -28.16 2.21 21.66
CA GLU A 104 -27.21 2.19 22.77
C GLU A 104 -27.90 2.71 24.05
N CYS A 105 -27.49 2.24 25.22
CA CYS A 105 -28.07 2.68 26.47
C CYS A 105 -27.01 2.73 27.57
N ALA A 106 -26.87 3.88 28.23
CA ALA A 106 -25.95 4.02 29.36
C ALA A 106 -26.36 3.10 30.54
N GLY A 107 -25.38 2.37 31.08
CA GLY A 107 -25.59 1.44 32.18
C GLY A 107 -25.99 0.00 31.77
N LEU A 108 -26.25 -0.22 30.49
CA LEU A 108 -26.49 -1.53 29.88
C LEU A 108 -25.40 -1.87 28.87
N GLU A 109 -25.20 -3.16 28.64
CA GLU A 109 -24.31 -3.64 27.56
C GLU A 109 -25.14 -3.98 26.31
N ALA A 110 -24.50 -4.01 25.15
CA ALA A 110 -25.14 -4.37 23.87
C ALA A 110 -25.84 -5.73 23.97
N ASP A 111 -25.26 -6.67 24.71
CA ASP A 111 -25.83 -8.00 24.94
C ASP A 111 -27.17 -7.93 25.70
N ASP A 112 -27.32 -7.02 26.70
CA ASP A 112 -28.57 -6.82 27.45
C ASP A 112 -29.66 -6.21 26.52
N LEU A 113 -29.28 -5.30 25.64
CA LEU A 113 -30.20 -4.71 24.65
C LEU A 113 -30.67 -5.78 23.66
N ILE A 114 -29.75 -6.58 23.14
CA ILE A 114 -30.01 -7.67 22.19
C ILE A 114 -30.90 -8.74 22.87
N GLY A 115 -30.54 -9.16 24.10
CA GLY A 115 -31.29 -10.15 24.86
C GLY A 115 -32.72 -9.70 25.11
N THR A 116 -32.90 -8.45 25.53
CA THR A 116 -34.22 -7.88 25.77
C THR A 116 -35.07 -7.79 24.49
N LEU A 117 -34.46 -7.33 23.38
CA LEU A 117 -35.14 -7.25 22.08
C LEU A 117 -35.46 -8.64 21.54
N SER A 118 -34.56 -9.61 21.65
CA SER A 118 -34.80 -11.00 21.23
C SER A 118 -36.05 -11.54 21.94
N LYS A 119 -36.15 -11.36 23.26
CA LYS A 119 -37.28 -11.84 24.03
C LYS A 119 -38.60 -11.09 23.73
N ARG A 120 -38.50 -9.76 23.49
CA ARG A 120 -39.68 -8.94 23.12
C ARG A 120 -40.22 -9.32 21.74
N CYS A 121 -39.35 -9.61 20.78
CA CYS A 121 -39.73 -9.98 19.41
C CYS A 121 -40.24 -11.43 19.35
N GLU A 122 -39.58 -12.37 20.04
CA GLU A 122 -40.04 -13.75 20.17
C GLU A 122 -41.47 -13.83 20.72
N ARG A 123 -41.80 -13.05 21.78
CA ARG A 123 -43.16 -12.94 22.33
C ARG A 123 -44.21 -12.41 21.34
N LYS A 124 -43.78 -11.84 20.22
CA LYS A 124 -44.65 -11.36 19.13
C LYS A 124 -44.67 -12.34 17.94
N ASP A 125 -44.27 -13.61 18.17
CA ASP A 125 -44.17 -14.65 17.15
C ASP A 125 -43.25 -14.29 15.97
N MET A 126 -42.21 -13.49 16.23
CA MET A 126 -41.21 -13.14 15.20
C MET A 126 -40.04 -14.13 15.23
N GLU A 127 -39.45 -14.41 14.04
CA GLU A 127 -38.15 -15.04 13.99
C GLU A 127 -37.05 -14.03 14.31
N VAL A 128 -36.13 -14.38 15.19
CA VAL A 128 -35.04 -13.52 15.63
C VAL A 128 -33.70 -14.14 15.23
N VAL A 129 -32.86 -13.35 14.56
CA VAL A 129 -31.50 -13.73 14.23
C VAL A 129 -30.54 -12.78 14.93
N VAL A 130 -29.74 -13.30 15.84
CA VAL A 130 -28.72 -12.56 16.58
C VAL A 130 -27.35 -12.84 15.98
N ILE A 131 -26.57 -11.79 15.72
CA ILE A 131 -25.25 -11.89 15.11
C ILE A 131 -24.22 -11.26 16.02
N SER A 132 -23.33 -12.08 16.55
CA SER A 132 -22.20 -11.66 17.38
C SER A 132 -21.05 -12.65 17.29
N GLY A 133 -19.85 -12.22 17.59
CA GLY A 133 -18.69 -13.10 17.83
C GLY A 133 -18.67 -13.66 19.25
N ASP A 134 -19.53 -13.16 20.15
CA ASP A 134 -19.58 -13.57 21.53
C ASP A 134 -20.46 -14.80 21.70
N ARG A 135 -19.93 -15.80 22.43
CA ARG A 135 -20.64 -17.03 22.72
C ARG A 135 -21.59 -16.92 23.91
N ASP A 136 -21.49 -15.87 24.67
CA ASP A 136 -22.39 -15.68 25.82
C ASP A 136 -23.84 -15.47 25.38
N LEU A 137 -24.03 -14.97 24.15
CA LEU A 137 -25.33 -14.86 23.52
C LEU A 137 -25.98 -16.23 23.18
N LEU A 138 -25.25 -17.36 23.26
CA LEU A 138 -25.83 -18.70 23.11
C LEU A 138 -26.91 -18.99 24.15
N GLN A 139 -26.88 -18.33 25.32
CA GLN A 139 -27.93 -18.43 26.35
C GLN A 139 -29.30 -17.92 25.87
N LEU A 140 -29.32 -17.14 24.77
CA LEU A 140 -30.55 -16.58 24.19
C LEU A 140 -31.18 -17.51 23.13
N ALA A 141 -30.51 -18.58 22.72
CA ALA A 141 -30.97 -19.45 21.63
C ALA A 141 -32.27 -20.19 22.03
N THR A 142 -33.27 -20.19 21.15
CA THR A 142 -34.52 -20.93 21.28
C THR A 142 -34.86 -21.63 19.97
N GLU A 143 -36.11 -22.11 19.82
CA GLU A 143 -36.61 -22.60 18.52
C GLU A 143 -36.85 -21.43 17.51
N HIS A 144 -37.05 -20.20 18.00
CA HIS A 144 -37.33 -19.01 17.23
C HIS A 144 -36.19 -17.97 17.26
N VAL A 145 -35.21 -18.12 18.13
CA VAL A 145 -34.04 -17.25 18.25
C VAL A 145 -32.81 -18.02 17.78
N LYS A 146 -32.27 -17.61 16.64
CA LYS A 146 -31.05 -18.17 16.03
C LYS A 146 -29.86 -17.28 16.35
N ILE A 147 -28.79 -17.85 16.90
CA ILE A 147 -27.51 -17.16 17.12
C ILE A 147 -26.56 -17.52 16.01
N ARG A 148 -26.05 -16.51 15.31
CA ARG A 148 -25.07 -16.67 14.21
C ARG A 148 -23.72 -16.14 14.63
N ILE A 149 -22.72 -17.02 14.69
CA ILE A 149 -21.35 -16.69 15.10
C ILE A 149 -20.42 -16.75 13.90
N PRO A 150 -19.94 -15.60 13.39
CA PRO A 150 -18.97 -15.58 12.32
C PRO A 150 -17.62 -16.18 12.80
N LYS A 151 -16.97 -17.02 12.03
CA LYS A 151 -15.64 -17.58 12.27
C LYS A 151 -14.73 -17.39 11.06
N THR A 152 -13.46 -17.09 11.30
CA THR A 152 -12.46 -17.06 10.23
C THR A 152 -11.69 -18.36 10.22
N LYS A 153 -11.82 -19.12 9.12
CA LYS A 153 -11.09 -20.36 8.89
C LYS A 153 -10.37 -20.26 7.57
N GLN A 154 -9.05 -20.40 7.60
CA GLN A 154 -8.19 -20.32 6.41
C GLN A 154 -8.41 -19.05 5.53
N GLY A 155 -8.64 -17.89 6.15
CA GLY A 155 -8.86 -16.62 5.45
C GLY A 155 -10.28 -16.42 4.87
N ARG A 156 -11.21 -17.34 5.12
CA ARG A 156 -12.63 -17.22 4.76
C ARG A 156 -13.49 -17.08 6.01
N THR A 157 -14.52 -16.24 5.93
CA THR A 157 -15.52 -16.12 7.01
C THR A 157 -16.60 -17.17 6.79
N GLU A 158 -16.64 -18.17 7.68
CA GLU A 158 -17.73 -19.13 7.84
C GLU A 158 -18.62 -18.65 8.98
N ILE A 159 -19.92 -18.95 8.91
CA ILE A 159 -20.88 -18.60 9.97
C ILE A 159 -21.38 -19.90 10.56
N GLU A 160 -21.31 -20.02 11.89
CA GLU A 160 -21.92 -21.13 12.62
C GLU A 160 -23.29 -20.66 13.14
N ASP A 161 -24.33 -21.46 12.89
CA ASP A 161 -25.70 -21.20 13.31
C ASP A 161 -26.05 -22.08 14.49
N TYR A 162 -26.69 -21.49 15.51
CA TYR A 162 -27.08 -22.16 16.74
C TYR A 162 -28.53 -21.83 17.10
N TYR A 163 -29.41 -22.83 17.06
CA TYR A 163 -30.66 -22.89 17.78
C TYR A 163 -30.45 -23.60 19.11
N ALA A 164 -31.46 -23.64 19.97
CA ALA A 164 -31.38 -24.34 21.26
C ALA A 164 -30.88 -25.80 21.12
N LYS A 165 -31.32 -26.50 20.08
CA LYS A 165 -30.90 -27.87 19.77
C LYS A 165 -29.40 -27.96 19.49
N ASP A 166 -28.88 -27.02 18.71
CA ASP A 166 -27.48 -27.00 18.30
C ASP A 166 -26.54 -26.65 19.46
N VAL A 167 -27.00 -25.80 20.38
CA VAL A 167 -26.30 -25.53 21.64
C VAL A 167 -26.20 -26.81 22.47
N PHE A 168 -27.32 -27.55 22.64
CA PHE A 168 -27.34 -28.80 23.36
C PHE A 168 -26.44 -29.88 22.70
N GLU A 169 -26.53 -30.05 21.41
CA GLU A 169 -25.68 -31.03 20.69
C GLU A 169 -24.20 -30.75 20.88
N ARG A 170 -23.80 -29.47 20.92
CA ARG A 170 -22.40 -29.08 21.00
C ARG A 170 -21.84 -29.02 22.42
N TYR A 171 -22.60 -28.47 23.35
CA TYR A 171 -22.13 -28.19 24.72
C TYR A 171 -22.69 -29.13 25.76
N GLN A 172 -23.64 -30.00 25.40
CA GLN A 172 -24.32 -30.96 26.27
C GLN A 172 -25.14 -30.30 27.41
N VAL A 173 -25.49 -29.04 27.24
CA VAL A 173 -26.31 -28.21 28.12
C VAL A 173 -27.32 -27.44 27.31
N THR A 174 -28.46 -27.08 27.89
CA THR A 174 -29.43 -26.20 27.27
C THR A 174 -28.94 -24.77 27.30
N PRO A 175 -29.50 -23.84 26.48
CA PRO A 175 -29.15 -22.42 26.52
C PRO A 175 -29.29 -21.80 27.94
N GLU A 176 -30.30 -22.20 28.72
CA GLU A 176 -30.47 -21.74 30.09
C GLU A 176 -29.37 -22.30 31.01
N GLU A 177 -29.05 -23.59 30.89
CA GLU A 177 -27.97 -24.23 31.63
C GLU A 177 -26.56 -23.71 31.22
N PHE A 178 -26.44 -23.05 30.07
CA PHE A 178 -25.18 -22.45 29.61
C PHE A 178 -24.70 -21.33 30.55
N ILE A 179 -25.65 -20.63 31.21
CA ILE A 179 -25.36 -19.62 32.24
C ILE A 179 -24.67 -20.30 33.45
N ASP A 180 -25.22 -21.42 33.90
CA ASP A 180 -24.71 -22.19 35.06
C ASP A 180 -23.34 -22.82 34.72
N LEU A 181 -23.14 -23.25 33.45
CA LEU A 181 -21.87 -23.72 32.97
C LEU A 181 -20.79 -22.61 33.08
N LYS A 182 -21.12 -21.36 32.64
CA LYS A 182 -20.24 -20.19 32.76
C LYS A 182 -20.01 -19.80 34.23
N ALA A 183 -21.01 -19.89 35.07
CA ALA A 183 -20.90 -19.63 36.52
C ALA A 183 -19.83 -20.51 37.19
N LEU A 184 -19.75 -21.78 36.80
CA LEU A 184 -18.76 -22.73 37.34
C LEU A 184 -17.37 -22.53 36.75
N MET A 185 -17.25 -22.42 35.40
CA MET A 185 -15.95 -22.39 34.77
C MET A 185 -15.31 -20.98 34.71
N GLY A 186 -16.11 -19.92 34.92
CA GLY A 186 -15.68 -18.53 34.74
C GLY A 186 -15.49 -18.13 33.29
N ASP A 187 -15.10 -16.87 33.10
CA ASP A 187 -14.70 -16.36 31.81
C ASP A 187 -13.47 -15.43 31.92
N THR A 188 -12.37 -15.83 31.29
CA THR A 188 -11.12 -15.05 31.33
C THR A 188 -11.19 -13.78 30.49
N ALA A 189 -12.03 -13.73 29.45
CA ALA A 189 -12.19 -12.56 28.58
C ALA A 189 -12.89 -11.41 29.31
N ASP A 190 -13.89 -11.74 30.13
CA ASP A 190 -14.70 -10.80 30.93
C ASP A 190 -14.27 -10.72 32.40
N ASN A 191 -13.22 -11.44 32.74
CA ASN A 191 -12.70 -11.53 34.09
C ASN A 191 -13.78 -12.01 35.11
N ILE A 192 -14.62 -12.94 34.65
CA ILE A 192 -15.59 -13.62 35.54
C ILE A 192 -14.86 -14.74 36.28
N PRO A 193 -14.85 -14.73 37.64
CA PRO A 193 -13.93 -15.58 38.40
C PRO A 193 -14.23 -17.09 38.30
N GLY A 194 -15.50 -17.47 38.18
CA GLY A 194 -15.87 -18.88 38.25
C GLY A 194 -15.53 -19.54 39.62
N VAL A 195 -15.57 -20.87 39.65
CA VAL A 195 -15.16 -21.67 40.82
C VAL A 195 -13.72 -22.19 40.62
N PRO A 196 -12.74 -21.79 41.47
CA PRO A 196 -11.35 -22.21 41.32
C PRO A 196 -11.22 -23.75 41.24
N GLY A 197 -10.58 -24.22 40.15
CA GLY A 197 -10.34 -25.67 39.93
C GLY A 197 -11.48 -26.40 39.23
N ILE A 198 -12.55 -25.75 38.85
CA ILE A 198 -13.63 -26.30 38.02
C ILE A 198 -13.44 -25.69 36.59
N GLY A 199 -12.92 -26.46 35.65
CA GLY A 199 -12.84 -26.09 34.23
C GLY A 199 -14.00 -26.67 33.42
N GLU A 200 -14.08 -26.31 32.14
CA GLU A 200 -15.19 -26.66 31.24
C GLU A 200 -15.65 -28.11 31.30
N LYS A 201 -14.76 -29.09 31.23
CA LYS A 201 -15.12 -30.51 31.26
C LYS A 201 -15.78 -30.94 32.57
N THR A 202 -15.39 -30.35 33.69
CA THR A 202 -15.94 -30.68 35.01
C THR A 202 -17.27 -29.94 35.20
N ALA A 203 -17.32 -28.68 34.80
CA ALA A 203 -18.54 -27.87 34.82
C ALA A 203 -19.64 -28.51 33.96
N THR A 204 -19.33 -28.94 32.72
CA THR A 204 -20.30 -29.64 31.88
C THR A 204 -20.88 -30.87 32.53
N LYS A 205 -20.03 -31.74 33.15
CA LYS A 205 -20.52 -32.94 33.85
C LYS A 205 -21.44 -32.60 35.02
N ILE A 206 -21.11 -31.56 35.78
CA ILE A 206 -21.92 -31.11 36.91
C ILE A 206 -23.27 -30.60 36.42
N ILE A 207 -23.29 -29.72 35.44
CA ILE A 207 -24.54 -29.13 34.93
C ILE A 207 -25.39 -30.18 34.20
N THR A 208 -24.81 -31.07 33.42
CA THR A 208 -25.55 -32.18 32.80
C THR A 208 -26.23 -33.10 33.82
N GLN A 209 -25.65 -33.23 35.02
CA GLN A 209 -26.21 -34.08 36.07
C GLN A 209 -27.19 -33.35 37.01
N TYR A 210 -26.94 -32.08 37.31
CA TYR A 210 -27.69 -31.33 38.33
C TYR A 210 -28.50 -30.16 37.79
N HIS A 211 -28.35 -29.81 36.52
CA HIS A 211 -29.08 -28.79 35.76
C HIS A 211 -28.89 -27.33 36.23
N SER A 212 -28.40 -27.07 37.42
CA SER A 212 -28.12 -25.73 37.95
C SER A 212 -27.01 -25.78 39.00
N ILE A 213 -26.35 -24.63 39.24
CA ILE A 213 -25.34 -24.51 40.32
C ILE A 213 -25.97 -24.66 41.68
N GLU A 214 -27.22 -24.24 41.87
CA GLU A 214 -28.00 -24.36 43.12
C GLU A 214 -28.24 -25.83 43.44
N THR A 215 -28.81 -26.60 42.51
CA THR A 215 -29.03 -28.03 42.68
C THR A 215 -27.71 -28.79 42.88
N ALA A 216 -26.66 -28.39 42.17
CA ALA A 216 -25.32 -28.98 42.36
C ALA A 216 -24.76 -28.68 43.75
N HIS A 217 -25.00 -27.50 44.31
CA HIS A 217 -24.58 -27.12 45.66
C HIS A 217 -25.39 -27.86 46.73
N ASP A 218 -26.72 -28.04 46.56
CA ASP A 218 -27.56 -28.84 47.46
C ASP A 218 -27.10 -30.28 47.55
N HIS A 219 -26.45 -30.81 46.47
CA HIS A 219 -25.90 -32.17 46.42
C HIS A 219 -24.36 -32.20 46.44
N VAL A 220 -23.73 -31.19 47.04
CA VAL A 220 -22.28 -30.94 46.96
C VAL A 220 -21.44 -32.13 47.44
N GLU A 221 -21.90 -32.88 48.40
CA GLU A 221 -21.20 -34.06 48.91
C GLU A 221 -21.16 -35.25 47.93
N GLU A 222 -22.09 -35.29 46.96
CA GLU A 222 -22.19 -36.34 45.93
C GLU A 222 -21.37 -36.00 44.67
N LEU A 223 -20.88 -34.75 44.57
CA LEU A 223 -20.17 -34.29 43.37
C LEU A 223 -18.85 -35.02 43.14
N LYS A 224 -18.62 -35.36 41.90
CA LYS A 224 -17.35 -35.96 41.42
C LYS A 224 -16.66 -35.04 40.41
N PRO A 225 -15.34 -34.83 40.50
CA PRO A 225 -14.39 -35.40 41.48
C PRO A 225 -14.49 -34.69 42.85
N PRO A 226 -14.03 -35.31 43.94
CA PRO A 226 -14.12 -34.73 45.32
C PRO A 226 -13.51 -33.31 45.44
N ARG A 227 -12.55 -32.97 44.60
CA ARG A 227 -11.99 -31.64 44.53
C ARG A 227 -13.00 -30.60 44.06
N ALA A 228 -13.86 -30.95 43.11
CA ALA A 228 -14.92 -30.05 42.63
C ALA A 228 -16.00 -29.81 43.72
N SER A 229 -16.39 -30.86 44.47
CA SER A 229 -17.26 -30.76 45.62
C SER A 229 -16.72 -29.76 46.65
N LYS A 230 -15.45 -29.97 47.05
CA LYS A 230 -14.80 -29.04 47.99
C LYS A 230 -14.75 -27.61 47.48
N SER A 231 -14.34 -27.42 46.21
CA SER A 231 -14.23 -26.10 45.63
C SER A 231 -15.59 -25.41 45.48
N LEU A 232 -16.65 -26.09 45.05
CA LEU A 232 -17.99 -25.48 44.94
C LEU A 232 -18.50 -25.06 46.29
N ASN A 233 -18.29 -25.86 47.33
CA ASN A 233 -18.71 -25.53 48.69
C ASN A 233 -17.92 -24.35 49.28
N GLU A 234 -16.61 -24.33 49.06
CA GLU A 234 -15.71 -23.25 49.59
C GLU A 234 -15.93 -21.93 48.88
N TYR A 235 -16.19 -21.94 47.56
CA TYR A 235 -16.30 -20.75 46.73
C TYR A 235 -17.72 -20.53 46.20
N TRP A 236 -18.75 -20.91 46.98
CA TRP A 236 -20.16 -20.77 46.57
C TRP A 236 -20.53 -19.33 46.20
N ASP A 237 -20.12 -18.35 47.01
CA ASP A 237 -20.39 -16.94 46.74
C ASP A 237 -19.81 -16.46 45.41
N LEU A 238 -18.65 -17.01 45.02
CA LEU A 238 -18.07 -16.73 43.69
C LEU A 238 -18.86 -17.37 42.54
N ALA A 239 -19.43 -18.56 42.77
CA ALA A 239 -20.30 -19.19 41.79
C ALA A 239 -21.55 -18.38 41.53
N VAL A 240 -22.21 -17.91 42.62
CA VAL A 240 -23.41 -17.06 42.54
C VAL A 240 -23.08 -15.74 41.85
N LEU A 241 -22.01 -15.05 42.26
CA LEU A 241 -21.58 -13.82 41.64
C LEU A 241 -21.27 -14.03 40.12
N SER A 242 -20.59 -15.14 39.79
CA SER A 242 -20.25 -15.46 38.39
C SER A 242 -21.50 -15.74 37.56
N LYS A 243 -22.53 -16.38 38.14
CA LYS A 243 -23.83 -16.58 37.49
C LYS A 243 -24.52 -15.25 37.18
N GLU A 244 -24.54 -14.32 38.16
CA GLU A 244 -25.12 -12.99 37.97
C GLU A 244 -24.39 -12.19 36.91
N LEU A 245 -23.04 -12.23 36.88
CA LEU A 245 -22.23 -11.55 35.91
C LEU A 245 -22.39 -12.13 34.48
N ALA A 246 -22.52 -13.45 34.35
CA ALA A 246 -22.69 -14.13 33.07
C ALA A 246 -24.11 -14.05 32.51
N THR A 247 -25.11 -13.71 33.34
CA THR A 247 -26.51 -13.63 32.90
C THR A 247 -26.79 -12.35 32.13
N ILE A 248 -27.32 -12.52 30.92
CA ILE A 248 -27.78 -11.40 30.07
C ILE A 248 -29.16 -10.94 30.61
N ASN A 249 -29.30 -9.63 30.80
CA ASN A 249 -30.57 -9.06 31.23
C ASN A 249 -31.56 -8.99 30.06
N VAL A 250 -32.52 -9.89 30.02
CA VAL A 250 -33.56 -9.98 28.98
C VAL A 250 -34.80 -9.12 29.24
N ASN A 251 -34.81 -8.35 30.32
CA ASN A 251 -35.93 -7.50 30.75
C ASN A 251 -35.47 -6.06 31.04
N ALA A 252 -34.42 -5.60 30.37
CA ALA A 252 -33.92 -4.25 30.55
C ALA A 252 -34.94 -3.19 30.10
N GLU A 253 -34.98 -2.08 30.82
CA GLU A 253 -35.84 -0.95 30.50
C GLU A 253 -35.11 0.08 29.62
N PHE A 254 -35.56 0.22 28.39
CA PHE A 254 -35.11 1.25 27.46
C PHE A 254 -36.17 1.51 26.40
N SER A 255 -36.10 2.69 25.79
CA SER A 255 -37.03 3.08 24.73
C SER A 255 -36.63 2.44 23.38
N TYR A 256 -37.58 1.76 22.76
CA TYR A 256 -37.40 1.14 21.46
C TYR A 256 -38.73 0.94 20.75
N GLU A 257 -38.83 1.49 19.52
CA GLU A 257 -40.00 1.32 18.67
C GLU A 257 -39.64 0.43 17.45
N LEU A 258 -40.29 -0.72 17.33
CA LEU A 258 -40.02 -1.71 16.28
C LEU A 258 -40.23 -1.12 14.88
N SER A 259 -41.18 -0.19 14.73
CA SER A 259 -41.46 0.49 13.46
C SER A 259 -40.25 1.26 12.89
N GLU A 260 -39.37 1.76 13.76
CA GLU A 260 -38.15 2.47 13.38
C GLU A 260 -37.05 1.53 12.89
N ALA A 261 -37.16 0.24 13.22
CA ALA A 261 -36.21 -0.79 12.76
C ALA A 261 -36.62 -1.46 11.45
N LYS A 262 -37.74 -1.04 10.85
CA LYS A 262 -38.20 -1.59 9.58
C LYS A 262 -37.16 -1.29 8.49
N LEU A 263 -36.67 -2.34 7.83
CA LEU A 263 -35.66 -2.22 6.80
C LEU A 263 -36.27 -1.62 5.53
N GLY A 264 -35.80 -0.43 5.14
CA GLY A 264 -36.13 0.24 3.90
C GLY A 264 -35.09 0.02 2.81
N ASN A 265 -34.98 0.97 1.88
CA ASN A 265 -33.85 1.02 0.96
C ASN A 265 -32.61 1.49 1.76
N ILE A 266 -31.63 0.60 1.92
CA ILE A 266 -30.36 0.91 2.60
C ILE A 266 -29.32 1.56 1.69
N TYR A 267 -29.58 1.61 0.40
CA TYR A 267 -28.74 2.22 -0.63
C TYR A 267 -29.23 3.64 -0.93
N THR A 268 -29.14 4.51 0.06
CA THR A 268 -29.55 5.92 -0.03
C THR A 268 -28.47 6.79 -0.69
N GLU A 269 -28.83 8.00 -1.12
CA GLU A 269 -27.84 8.97 -1.64
C GLU A 269 -26.84 9.38 -0.55
N GLU A 270 -27.29 9.56 0.69
CA GLU A 270 -26.41 9.89 1.82
C GLU A 270 -25.41 8.76 2.11
N ALA A 271 -25.87 7.50 2.09
CA ALA A 271 -24.98 6.35 2.24
C ALA A 271 -23.97 6.26 1.10
N TYR A 272 -24.38 6.53 -0.14
CA TYR A 272 -23.49 6.56 -1.29
C TYR A 272 -22.31 7.53 -1.09
N VAL A 273 -22.58 8.74 -0.58
CA VAL A 273 -21.53 9.74 -0.27
C VAL A 273 -20.54 9.21 0.79
N PHE A 274 -21.03 8.55 1.85
CA PHE A 274 -20.15 7.93 2.85
C PHE A 274 -19.27 6.84 2.23
N PHE A 275 -19.83 5.96 1.39
CA PHE A 275 -19.07 4.86 0.77
C PHE A 275 -17.98 5.39 -0.18
N GLN A 276 -18.23 6.51 -0.84
CA GLN A 276 -17.20 7.18 -1.66
C GLN A 276 -16.10 7.80 -0.79
N LYS A 277 -16.45 8.53 0.27
CA LYS A 277 -15.46 9.11 1.21
C LYS A 277 -14.59 8.05 1.87
N LEU A 278 -15.18 6.88 2.15
CA LEU A 278 -14.47 5.74 2.73
C LEU A 278 -13.73 4.89 1.68
N GLU A 279 -13.84 5.24 0.39
CA GLU A 279 -13.18 4.56 -0.75
C GLU A 279 -13.60 3.08 -0.93
N PHE A 280 -14.85 2.77 -0.63
CA PHE A 280 -15.41 1.40 -0.75
C PHE A 280 -15.86 1.06 -2.16
N LYS A 281 -14.94 1.17 -3.15
CA LYS A 281 -15.23 0.98 -4.59
C LYS A 281 -16.05 -0.29 -4.89
N ASN A 282 -15.69 -1.42 -4.27
CA ASN A 282 -16.39 -2.69 -4.49
C ASN A 282 -17.83 -2.72 -3.93
N LEU A 283 -18.15 -1.86 -2.97
CA LEU A 283 -19.49 -1.78 -2.38
C LEU A 283 -20.36 -0.74 -3.08
N LEU A 284 -19.76 0.24 -3.75
CA LEU A 284 -20.49 1.26 -4.54
C LEU A 284 -21.32 0.66 -5.69
N SER A 285 -20.84 -0.46 -6.28
CA SER A 285 -21.59 -1.16 -7.34
C SER A 285 -22.96 -1.71 -6.91
N ARG A 286 -23.26 -1.75 -5.60
CA ARG A 286 -24.55 -2.16 -5.03
C ARG A 286 -25.60 -1.06 -5.05
N PHE A 287 -25.20 0.18 -5.28
CA PHE A 287 -26.10 1.32 -5.32
C PHE A 287 -26.66 1.49 -6.75
N ASP A 288 -27.99 1.57 -6.85
CA ASP A 288 -28.69 1.94 -8.10
C ASP A 288 -28.95 3.45 -8.20
N VAL A 289 -28.32 4.23 -7.32
CA VAL A 289 -28.50 5.69 -7.24
C VAL A 289 -27.43 6.34 -8.10
N ALA A 290 -27.81 7.28 -8.95
CA ALA A 290 -26.85 8.18 -9.58
C ALA A 290 -26.18 9.08 -8.52
N ALA A 291 -24.90 9.39 -8.69
CA ALA A 291 -24.24 10.37 -7.83
C ALA A 291 -25.04 11.68 -7.86
N PRO A 292 -25.13 12.43 -6.73
CA PRO A 292 -25.80 13.72 -6.73
C PRO A 292 -25.16 14.64 -7.77
N ALA A 293 -25.95 15.21 -8.67
CA ALA A 293 -25.48 16.09 -9.73
C ALA A 293 -24.75 17.30 -9.12
N ASN A 294 -23.53 17.55 -9.58
CA ASN A 294 -22.79 18.73 -9.17
C ASN A 294 -23.35 19.96 -9.92
N LYS A 295 -23.39 21.12 -9.27
CA LYS A 295 -23.88 22.35 -9.90
C LYS A 295 -23.18 22.74 -11.21
N ILE A 296 -21.93 22.35 -11.35
CA ILE A 296 -21.15 22.61 -12.57
C ILE A 296 -21.68 21.84 -13.78
N GLU A 297 -22.32 20.68 -13.56
CA GLU A 297 -22.85 19.83 -14.64
C GLU A 297 -23.93 20.55 -15.46
N ASP A 298 -24.68 21.46 -14.84
CA ASP A 298 -25.66 22.32 -15.56
C ASP A 298 -25.01 23.20 -16.64
N GLY A 299 -23.71 23.46 -16.51
CA GLY A 299 -22.92 24.23 -17.47
C GLY A 299 -22.20 23.39 -18.51
N PHE A 300 -22.31 22.05 -18.48
CA PHE A 300 -21.65 21.18 -19.43
C PHE A 300 -22.33 21.20 -20.80
N ARG A 301 -21.53 21.27 -21.85
CA ARG A 301 -21.99 21.32 -23.23
C ARG A 301 -21.22 20.36 -24.12
N ILE A 302 -21.97 19.57 -24.90
CA ILE A 302 -21.42 18.69 -25.92
C ILE A 302 -21.49 19.42 -27.25
N ILE A 303 -20.35 19.63 -27.90
CA ILE A 303 -20.17 20.41 -29.13
C ILE A 303 -19.85 19.49 -30.28
N THR A 304 -20.67 19.57 -31.33
CA THR A 304 -20.51 18.81 -32.59
C THR A 304 -20.39 19.73 -33.79
N SER A 305 -20.57 21.04 -33.63
CA SER A 305 -20.46 22.06 -34.67
C SER A 305 -19.06 22.69 -34.69
N LYS A 306 -18.39 22.67 -35.84
CA LYS A 306 -17.07 23.29 -36.03
C LYS A 306 -17.04 24.77 -35.69
N ARG A 307 -18.07 25.50 -36.11
CA ARG A 307 -18.20 26.95 -35.84
C ARG A 307 -18.27 27.23 -34.35
N GLU A 308 -19.03 26.44 -33.60
CA GLU A 308 -19.16 26.61 -32.15
C GLU A 308 -17.86 26.23 -31.45
N ALA A 309 -17.17 25.16 -31.93
CA ALA A 309 -15.85 24.79 -31.44
C ALA A 309 -14.80 25.91 -31.66
N GLU A 310 -14.81 26.57 -32.82
CA GLU A 310 -13.92 27.73 -33.10
C GLU A 310 -14.12 28.88 -32.11
N GLU A 311 -15.39 29.18 -31.78
CA GLU A 311 -15.75 30.21 -30.79
C GLU A 311 -15.25 29.85 -29.38
N ILE A 312 -15.30 28.56 -29.01
CA ILE A 312 -14.82 28.05 -27.72
C ILE A 312 -13.29 28.12 -27.66
N PHE A 313 -12.58 27.64 -28.67
CA PHE A 313 -11.14 27.75 -28.75
C PHE A 313 -10.65 29.19 -28.68
N ALA A 314 -11.28 30.11 -29.40
CA ALA A 314 -10.93 31.54 -29.35
C ALA A 314 -11.13 32.17 -27.96
N LYS A 315 -11.98 31.61 -27.10
CA LYS A 315 -12.12 32.02 -25.71
C LYS A 315 -11.04 31.34 -24.83
N ALA A 316 -10.78 30.06 -25.05
CA ALA A 316 -9.77 29.30 -24.31
C ALA A 316 -8.37 29.88 -24.53
N GLU A 317 -8.02 30.31 -25.76
CA GLU A 317 -6.75 30.96 -26.10
C GLU A 317 -6.48 32.28 -25.32
N LYS A 318 -7.55 32.90 -24.80
CA LYS A 318 -7.48 34.15 -24.03
C LYS A 318 -7.66 33.95 -22.53
N ALA A 319 -7.90 32.73 -22.11
CA ALA A 319 -8.09 32.40 -20.71
C ALA A 319 -6.76 32.41 -19.96
N GLN A 320 -6.80 32.75 -18.69
CA GLN A 320 -5.63 32.67 -17.80
C GLN A 320 -5.25 31.20 -17.54
N THR A 321 -6.23 30.36 -17.32
CA THR A 321 -6.05 28.94 -17.07
C THR A 321 -7.00 28.13 -17.94
N THR A 322 -6.49 27.08 -18.57
CA THR A 322 -7.30 26.12 -19.34
C THR A 322 -6.97 24.69 -18.93
N GLY A 323 -7.99 23.98 -18.45
CA GLY A 323 -7.93 22.53 -18.22
C GLY A 323 -8.40 21.77 -19.45
N ALA A 324 -7.69 20.74 -19.84
CA ALA A 324 -7.97 19.93 -21.03
C ALA A 324 -7.84 18.44 -20.77
N VAL A 325 -8.54 17.65 -21.58
CA VAL A 325 -8.41 16.19 -21.65
C VAL A 325 -8.62 15.68 -23.08
N LEU A 326 -7.90 14.61 -23.44
CA LEU A 326 -8.12 13.85 -24.67
C LEU A 326 -8.88 12.58 -24.31
N PHE A 327 -9.95 12.24 -25.04
CA PHE A 327 -10.62 10.96 -24.85
C PHE A 327 -10.74 10.19 -26.15
N LYS A 328 -10.71 8.86 -26.04
CA LYS A 328 -10.77 7.95 -27.19
C LYS A 328 -12.23 7.56 -27.46
N ASP A 329 -12.56 7.34 -28.74
CA ASP A 329 -13.85 6.75 -29.10
C ASP A 329 -13.83 5.23 -28.77
N MET A 330 -14.55 4.86 -27.75
CA MET A 330 -14.65 3.47 -27.30
C MET A 330 -15.90 2.77 -27.88
N GLU A 331 -16.71 3.44 -28.69
CA GLU A 331 -17.90 2.88 -29.29
C GLU A 331 -17.46 1.77 -30.27
N ASN A 332 -17.91 0.56 -30.03
CA ASN A 332 -17.54 -0.65 -30.79
C ASN A 332 -16.09 -1.14 -30.70
N VAL A 333 -15.29 -0.63 -29.76
CA VAL A 333 -13.92 -1.08 -29.51
C VAL A 333 -13.90 -2.08 -28.37
N LEU A 334 -13.36 -3.30 -28.60
CA LEU A 334 -13.18 -4.27 -27.52
C LEU A 334 -12.09 -3.77 -26.55
N PRO A 335 -12.22 -3.99 -25.23
CA PRO A 335 -11.25 -3.52 -24.23
C PRO A 335 -9.79 -3.90 -24.53
N LEU A 336 -9.57 -5.04 -25.19
CA LEU A 336 -8.23 -5.51 -25.60
C LEU A 336 -7.57 -4.60 -26.66
N PHE A 337 -8.34 -3.81 -27.40
CA PHE A 337 -7.90 -2.92 -28.47
C PHE A 337 -8.09 -1.44 -28.11
N ALA A 338 -8.32 -1.11 -26.84
CA ALA A 338 -8.52 0.26 -26.38
C ALA A 338 -7.36 1.21 -26.76
N ASP A 339 -6.14 0.70 -26.85
CA ASP A 339 -4.98 1.50 -27.27
C ASP A 339 -5.01 1.91 -28.74
N GLN A 340 -5.73 1.18 -29.58
CA GLN A 340 -5.89 1.45 -31.02
C GLN A 340 -7.13 2.31 -31.34
N ALA A 341 -7.93 2.67 -30.32
CA ALA A 341 -9.10 3.52 -30.51
C ALA A 341 -8.69 4.93 -30.99
N GLU A 342 -9.46 5.47 -31.96
CA GLU A 342 -9.27 6.81 -32.49
C GLU A 342 -9.63 7.88 -31.44
N LEU A 343 -9.19 9.11 -31.65
CA LEU A 343 -9.57 10.26 -30.82
C LEU A 343 -11.07 10.50 -30.97
N GLY A 344 -11.82 10.36 -29.88
CA GLY A 344 -13.28 10.62 -29.82
C GLY A 344 -13.59 12.10 -29.67
N GLY A 345 -12.64 12.85 -29.10
CA GLY A 345 -12.79 14.27 -28.87
C GLY A 345 -11.89 14.80 -27.77
N ILE A 346 -12.16 16.02 -27.36
CA ILE A 346 -11.48 16.70 -26.27
C ILE A 346 -12.45 17.31 -25.27
N GLY A 347 -12.09 17.31 -24.00
CA GLY A 347 -12.73 18.14 -22.99
C GLY A 347 -11.94 19.43 -22.78
N LEU A 348 -12.63 20.56 -22.61
CA LEU A 348 -12.05 21.88 -22.32
C LEU A 348 -12.81 22.56 -21.19
N CYS A 349 -12.09 23.19 -20.27
CA CYS A 349 -12.66 24.07 -19.25
C CYS A 349 -11.72 25.23 -18.97
N PHE A 350 -12.26 26.45 -18.92
CA PHE A 350 -11.53 27.69 -18.66
C PHE A 350 -12.32 28.68 -17.80
N SER A 351 -13.37 28.20 -17.13
CA SER A 351 -14.18 28.97 -16.17
C SER A 351 -14.84 28.03 -15.15
N ASN A 352 -15.29 28.56 -14.02
CA ASN A 352 -16.03 27.81 -13.00
C ASN A 352 -17.52 27.57 -13.38
N GLU A 353 -17.96 28.02 -14.54
CA GLU A 353 -19.38 28.01 -14.93
C GLU A 353 -19.70 26.98 -16.02
N ALA A 354 -18.71 26.56 -16.81
CA ALA A 354 -18.95 25.68 -17.96
C ALA A 354 -17.77 24.79 -18.31
N GLY A 355 -18.08 23.56 -18.66
CA GLY A 355 -17.18 22.60 -19.29
C GLY A 355 -17.67 22.21 -20.69
N PHE A 356 -16.76 21.98 -21.62
CA PHE A 356 -17.06 21.72 -23.02
C PHE A 356 -16.47 20.37 -23.42
N CYS A 357 -17.27 19.48 -24.01
CA CYS A 357 -16.82 18.31 -24.72
C CYS A 357 -16.98 18.52 -26.21
N ILE A 358 -15.88 18.60 -26.95
CA ILE A 358 -15.86 18.80 -28.40
C ILE A 358 -15.57 17.45 -29.06
N LYS A 359 -16.57 16.89 -29.75
CA LYS A 359 -16.49 15.56 -30.39
C LYS A 359 -15.91 15.64 -31.79
N THR A 360 -15.17 14.63 -32.18
CA THR A 360 -14.83 14.36 -33.58
C THR A 360 -16.09 14.00 -34.37
N GLY A 361 -16.10 14.29 -35.64
CA GLY A 361 -17.22 14.01 -36.54
C GLY A 361 -16.97 14.48 -37.95
N ASN A 362 -18.00 14.55 -38.81
CA ASN A 362 -17.86 14.85 -40.22
C ASN A 362 -17.15 16.19 -40.51
N ASP A 363 -17.37 17.22 -39.67
CA ASP A 363 -16.83 18.56 -39.85
C ASP A 363 -15.65 18.87 -38.91
N ILE A 364 -15.39 18.01 -37.92
CA ILE A 364 -14.34 18.17 -36.88
C ILE A 364 -13.44 16.96 -36.89
N SER A 365 -12.27 17.09 -37.49
CA SER A 365 -11.26 16.02 -37.48
C SER A 365 -10.43 16.02 -36.19
N GLY A 366 -9.94 14.84 -35.78
CA GLY A 366 -9.04 14.70 -34.64
C GLY A 366 -7.78 15.56 -34.81
N GLU A 367 -7.19 15.58 -36.00
CA GLU A 367 -5.99 16.37 -36.31
C GLU A 367 -6.22 17.88 -36.07
N TRP A 368 -7.36 18.42 -36.53
CA TRP A 368 -7.74 19.81 -36.31
C TRP A 368 -7.93 20.12 -34.83
N LEU A 369 -8.56 19.20 -34.07
CA LEU A 369 -8.72 19.37 -32.62
C LEU A 369 -7.37 19.44 -31.90
N LEU A 370 -6.44 18.54 -32.22
CA LEU A 370 -5.10 18.49 -31.63
C LEU A 370 -4.28 19.75 -31.96
N GLU A 371 -4.38 20.26 -33.20
CA GLU A 371 -3.74 21.52 -33.60
C GLU A 371 -4.29 22.71 -32.80
N LYS A 372 -5.62 22.82 -32.70
CA LYS A 372 -6.27 23.87 -31.91
C LYS A 372 -5.92 23.78 -30.42
N LEU A 373 -5.87 22.58 -29.87
CA LEU A 373 -5.46 22.38 -28.48
C LEU A 373 -3.99 22.77 -28.25
N ALA A 374 -3.10 22.50 -29.21
CA ALA A 374 -1.72 22.96 -29.16
C ALA A 374 -1.60 24.50 -29.20
N ASP A 375 -2.44 25.20 -29.95
CA ASP A 375 -2.52 26.66 -29.98
C ASP A 375 -2.99 27.22 -28.61
N VAL A 376 -3.98 26.60 -27.98
CA VAL A 376 -4.43 26.94 -26.61
C VAL A 376 -3.29 26.74 -25.61
N ALA A 377 -2.57 25.63 -25.66
CA ALA A 377 -1.45 25.35 -24.76
C ALA A 377 -0.31 26.35 -24.91
N GLU A 378 -0.14 26.96 -26.08
CA GLU A 378 0.88 27.96 -26.33
C GLU A 378 0.48 29.37 -25.84
N THR A 379 -0.81 29.70 -25.91
CA THR A 379 -1.30 31.07 -25.69
C THR A 379 -1.82 31.32 -24.27
N THR A 380 -2.36 30.33 -23.58
CA THR A 380 -2.85 30.44 -22.21
C THR A 380 -1.70 30.56 -21.20
N ASP A 381 -1.90 31.29 -20.09
CA ASP A 381 -0.86 31.46 -19.05
C ASP A 381 -0.61 30.12 -18.31
N THR A 382 -1.66 29.30 -18.12
CA THR A 382 -1.54 27.97 -17.54
C THR A 382 -2.40 26.97 -18.31
N PHE A 383 -1.74 25.98 -18.92
CA PHE A 383 -2.38 24.83 -19.57
C PHE A 383 -2.26 23.60 -18.67
N SER A 384 -3.39 23.04 -18.27
CA SER A 384 -3.45 21.99 -17.26
C SER A 384 -4.07 20.70 -17.81
N MET A 385 -3.39 19.58 -17.57
CA MET A 385 -3.87 18.24 -17.88
C MET A 385 -3.54 17.27 -16.73
N PHE A 386 -4.32 16.23 -16.62
CA PHE A 386 -3.97 15.03 -15.85
C PHE A 386 -3.16 14.09 -16.75
N HIS A 387 -2.00 13.59 -16.27
CA HIS A 387 -1.07 12.77 -17.08
C HIS A 387 -0.63 13.45 -18.38
N LEU A 388 -0.07 14.66 -18.25
CA LEU A 388 0.39 15.45 -19.39
C LEU A 388 1.39 14.69 -20.27
N LYS A 389 2.33 13.93 -19.67
CA LYS A 389 3.36 13.19 -20.42
C LYS A 389 2.76 12.22 -21.43
N GLU A 390 1.77 11.46 -21.03
CA GLU A 390 1.07 10.50 -21.89
C GLU A 390 0.33 11.21 -23.03
N SER A 391 -0.27 12.36 -22.73
CA SER A 391 -1.01 13.17 -23.72
C SER A 391 -0.07 13.77 -24.78
N MET A 392 1.21 14.01 -24.46
CA MET A 392 2.21 14.54 -25.40
C MET A 392 2.53 13.60 -26.58
N ASN A 393 2.12 12.34 -26.54
CA ASN A 393 2.18 11.45 -27.70
C ASN A 393 1.22 11.89 -28.83
N GLN A 394 0.20 12.68 -28.52
CA GLN A 394 -0.80 13.18 -29.49
C GLN A 394 -0.75 14.69 -29.66
N ILE A 395 -0.51 15.44 -28.59
CA ILE A 395 -0.46 16.91 -28.61
C ILE A 395 0.99 17.43 -28.57
N LYS A 396 1.32 18.35 -29.48
CA LYS A 396 2.63 19.01 -29.47
C LYS A 396 2.64 20.21 -28.54
N ILE A 397 3.27 20.09 -27.39
CA ILE A 397 3.49 21.21 -26.47
C ILE A 397 4.66 22.07 -26.98
N ARG A 398 4.39 23.33 -27.30
CA ARG A 398 5.39 24.29 -27.79
C ARG A 398 5.96 25.17 -26.67
N LYS A 399 5.25 25.30 -25.55
CA LYS A 399 5.59 26.16 -24.42
C LYS A 399 5.48 25.40 -23.09
N PRO A 400 6.49 24.57 -22.77
CA PRO A 400 6.51 23.74 -21.58
C PRO A 400 6.33 24.48 -20.26
N GLU A 401 6.79 25.74 -20.20
CA GLU A 401 6.72 26.60 -19.02
C GLU A 401 5.30 27.01 -18.60
N ASN A 402 4.34 26.89 -19.52
CA ASN A 402 2.93 27.16 -19.23
C ASN A 402 2.17 25.94 -18.72
N CYS A 403 2.80 24.76 -18.71
CA CYS A 403 2.10 23.54 -18.40
C CYS A 403 2.01 23.25 -16.89
N PHE A 404 0.92 22.59 -16.50
CA PHE A 404 0.64 22.11 -15.16
C PHE A 404 0.13 20.67 -15.23
N ASP A 405 0.89 19.70 -14.71
CA ASP A 405 0.43 18.32 -14.59
C ASP A 405 -0.23 18.10 -13.23
N VAL A 406 -1.55 17.84 -13.25
CA VAL A 406 -2.37 17.67 -12.05
C VAL A 406 -1.95 16.41 -11.28
N SER A 407 -1.58 15.33 -11.98
CA SER A 407 -1.17 14.08 -11.36
C SER A 407 0.14 14.22 -10.58
N VAL A 408 1.10 14.97 -11.12
CA VAL A 408 2.38 15.27 -10.47
C VAL A 408 2.19 16.16 -9.25
N ALA A 409 1.33 17.18 -9.34
CA ALA A 409 1.00 18.05 -8.21
C ALA A 409 0.33 17.28 -7.06
N ALA A 410 -0.66 16.42 -7.39
CA ALA A 410 -1.35 15.57 -6.42
C ALA A 410 -0.40 14.57 -5.75
N TYR A 411 0.46 13.92 -6.53
CA TYR A 411 1.47 13.01 -6.03
C TYR A 411 2.42 13.67 -5.02
N LEU A 412 2.89 14.89 -5.26
CA LEU A 412 3.75 15.59 -4.30
C LEU A 412 3.06 15.83 -2.96
N LEU A 413 1.77 16.10 -2.98
CA LEU A 413 0.98 16.31 -1.75
C LEU A 413 0.72 15.01 -0.98
N ASN A 414 0.59 13.87 -1.67
CA ASN A 414 0.45 12.56 -1.03
C ASN A 414 1.18 11.44 -1.82
N PRO A 415 2.51 11.28 -1.63
CA PRO A 415 3.30 10.30 -2.36
C PRO A 415 3.09 8.85 -1.90
N LEU A 416 2.26 8.59 -0.90
CA LEU A 416 1.94 7.23 -0.44
C LEU A 416 0.84 6.56 -1.28
N LYS A 417 0.09 7.35 -2.05
CA LYS A 417 -0.91 6.84 -2.97
C LYS A 417 -0.25 6.48 -4.31
N ASN A 418 -0.18 5.19 -4.61
CA ASN A 418 0.60 4.67 -5.75
C ASN A 418 -0.09 4.84 -7.12
N ASN A 419 -1.36 5.17 -7.15
CA ASN A 419 -2.12 5.32 -8.39
C ASN A 419 -3.20 6.38 -8.20
N TYR A 420 -2.97 7.56 -8.75
CA TYR A 420 -3.96 8.63 -8.80
C TYR A 420 -4.82 8.49 -10.04
N THR A 421 -6.13 8.71 -9.89
CA THR A 421 -7.03 9.00 -10.99
C THR A 421 -7.50 10.45 -10.90
N TRP A 422 -7.99 11.01 -11.99
CA TRP A 422 -8.52 12.38 -11.96
C TRP A 422 -9.76 12.49 -11.07
N GLU A 423 -10.55 11.42 -10.94
CA GLU A 423 -11.69 11.34 -10.02
C GLU A 423 -11.23 11.40 -8.55
N ASP A 424 -10.07 10.83 -8.25
CA ASP A 424 -9.47 10.97 -6.93
C ASP A 424 -9.14 12.43 -6.62
N VAL A 425 -8.55 13.15 -7.59
CA VAL A 425 -8.26 14.59 -7.45
C VAL A 425 -9.54 15.42 -7.32
N ALA A 426 -10.54 15.13 -8.14
CA ALA A 426 -11.87 15.77 -8.08
C ALA A 426 -12.48 15.65 -6.69
N ARG A 427 -12.47 14.43 -6.14
CA ARG A 427 -13.01 14.15 -4.80
C ARG A 427 -12.18 14.77 -3.67
N GLU A 428 -10.85 14.54 -3.67
CA GLU A 428 -9.97 14.90 -2.53
C GLU A 428 -9.67 16.40 -2.45
N HIS A 429 -9.72 17.08 -3.57
CA HIS A 429 -9.30 18.49 -3.64
C HIS A 429 -10.41 19.46 -4.05
N LEU A 430 -11.49 18.99 -4.65
CA LEU A 430 -12.57 19.84 -5.16
C LEU A 430 -13.96 19.48 -4.59
N ASP A 431 -14.07 18.45 -3.75
CA ASP A 431 -15.33 17.91 -3.22
C ASP A 431 -16.34 17.53 -4.32
N LEU A 432 -15.83 17.13 -5.50
CA LEU A 432 -16.68 16.74 -6.63
C LEU A 432 -16.90 15.24 -6.63
N MET A 433 -18.17 14.86 -6.76
CA MET A 433 -18.58 13.46 -6.91
C MET A 433 -18.96 13.21 -8.36
N VAL A 434 -18.24 12.30 -9.01
CA VAL A 434 -18.48 11.94 -10.40
C VAL A 434 -19.14 10.57 -10.46
N ASP A 435 -20.24 10.46 -11.20
CA ASP A 435 -20.92 9.19 -11.42
C ASP A 435 -20.05 8.27 -12.31
N GLU A 436 -19.72 7.09 -11.79
CA GLU A 436 -18.97 6.09 -12.58
C GLU A 436 -19.73 5.65 -13.84
N LYS A 437 -21.04 5.76 -13.84
CA LYS A 437 -21.92 5.40 -14.96
C LYS A 437 -22.22 6.57 -15.93
N ALA A 438 -21.68 7.77 -15.66
CA ALA A 438 -21.87 8.92 -16.53
C ALA A 438 -21.32 8.66 -17.94
N ASP A 439 -21.96 9.25 -18.94
CA ASP A 439 -21.49 9.18 -20.33
C ASP A 439 -20.08 9.73 -20.49
N GLN A 440 -19.33 9.23 -21.46
CA GLN A 440 -17.92 9.56 -21.67
C GLN A 440 -17.73 11.07 -21.92
N GLU A 441 -18.68 11.71 -22.60
CA GLU A 441 -18.68 13.14 -22.87
C GLU A 441 -18.82 13.97 -21.58
N ILE A 442 -19.68 13.54 -20.68
CA ILE A 442 -19.87 14.17 -19.37
C ILE A 442 -18.62 13.98 -18.50
N LYS A 443 -18.03 12.78 -18.51
CA LYS A 443 -16.74 12.53 -17.84
C LYS A 443 -15.62 13.40 -18.38
N ALA A 444 -15.56 13.61 -19.71
CA ALA A 444 -14.57 14.50 -20.31
C ALA A 444 -14.76 15.96 -19.85
N CYS A 445 -16.02 16.43 -19.67
CA CYS A 445 -16.28 17.73 -19.09
C CYS A 445 -15.83 17.83 -17.62
N TYR A 446 -16.11 16.80 -16.82
CA TYR A 446 -15.66 16.72 -15.42
C TYR A 446 -14.16 16.70 -15.30
N GLU A 447 -13.45 15.89 -16.11
CA GLU A 447 -12.00 15.83 -16.08
C GLU A 447 -11.37 17.15 -16.50
N ALA A 448 -11.86 17.78 -17.58
CA ALA A 448 -11.40 19.11 -17.99
C ALA A 448 -11.65 20.16 -16.89
N TYR A 449 -12.81 20.15 -16.24
CA TYR A 449 -13.09 21.01 -15.10
C TYR A 449 -12.14 20.72 -13.92
N THR A 450 -11.91 19.45 -13.61
CA THR A 450 -10.97 19.05 -12.56
C THR A 450 -9.57 19.56 -12.87
N ASN A 451 -9.10 19.41 -14.11
CA ASN A 451 -7.82 19.93 -14.55
C ASN A 451 -7.74 21.45 -14.43
N TYR A 452 -8.80 22.17 -14.73
CA TYR A 452 -8.88 23.64 -14.58
C TYR A 452 -8.90 24.07 -13.10
N ALA A 453 -9.84 23.56 -12.32
CA ALA A 453 -10.09 24.01 -10.95
C ALA A 453 -8.97 23.57 -9.97
N SER A 454 -8.32 22.45 -10.25
CA SER A 454 -7.21 21.93 -9.43
C SER A 454 -5.98 22.83 -9.45
N VAL A 455 -5.74 23.63 -10.49
CA VAL A 455 -4.55 24.48 -10.60
C VAL A 455 -4.42 25.41 -9.41
N GLU A 456 -5.49 26.13 -9.08
CA GLU A 456 -5.49 27.08 -7.95
C GLU A 456 -5.33 26.35 -6.60
N VAL A 457 -6.12 25.28 -6.40
CA VAL A 457 -6.17 24.55 -5.12
C VAL A 457 -4.84 23.84 -4.85
N LEU A 458 -4.30 23.12 -5.84
CA LEU A 458 -3.06 22.39 -5.69
C LEU A 458 -1.85 23.33 -5.58
N SER A 459 -1.82 24.43 -6.37
CA SER A 459 -0.76 25.44 -6.26
C SER A 459 -0.72 26.06 -4.86
N ARG A 460 -1.87 26.39 -4.28
CA ARG A 460 -1.95 26.88 -2.91
C ARG A 460 -1.44 25.84 -1.90
N LYS A 461 -1.89 24.59 -1.99
CA LYS A 461 -1.44 23.50 -1.11
C LYS A 461 0.05 23.23 -1.24
N LEU A 462 0.62 23.30 -2.46
CA LEU A 462 2.06 23.19 -2.70
C LEU A 462 2.84 24.36 -2.07
N ALA A 463 2.33 25.58 -2.15
CA ALA A 463 2.92 26.74 -1.50
C ALA A 463 2.88 26.63 0.04
N ASP A 464 1.73 26.26 0.61
CA ASP A 464 1.54 26.05 2.05
C ASP A 464 2.48 24.96 2.61
N THR A 465 2.74 23.93 1.80
CA THR A 465 3.68 22.84 2.13
C THR A 465 5.12 23.14 1.74
N LYS A 466 5.41 24.31 1.13
CA LYS A 466 6.74 24.75 0.65
C LYS A 466 7.33 23.81 -0.43
N MET A 467 6.48 23.22 -1.24
CA MET A 467 6.87 22.34 -2.35
C MET A 467 6.66 22.96 -3.74
N ASP A 468 6.25 24.22 -3.83
CA ASP A 468 6.01 24.94 -5.08
C ASP A 468 7.28 25.04 -5.95
N THR A 469 8.42 25.36 -5.34
CA THR A 469 9.73 25.39 -6.05
C THR A 469 10.11 23.99 -6.56
N LEU A 470 9.94 22.96 -5.73
CA LEU A 470 10.18 21.58 -6.13
C LEU A 470 9.32 21.20 -7.35
N PHE A 471 8.03 21.54 -7.30
CA PHE A 471 7.11 21.28 -8.40
C PHE A 471 7.52 21.99 -9.68
N ARG A 472 7.76 23.32 -9.62
CA ARG A 472 8.00 24.15 -10.81
C ARG A 472 9.40 23.97 -11.41
N GLU A 473 10.43 23.78 -10.57
CA GLU A 473 11.83 23.77 -11.05
C GLU A 473 12.37 22.36 -11.28
N ILE A 474 11.76 21.33 -10.67
CA ILE A 474 12.24 19.95 -10.79
C ILE A 474 11.16 19.06 -11.43
N GLU A 475 9.99 18.93 -10.82
CA GLU A 475 9.03 17.91 -11.25
C GLU A 475 8.37 18.23 -12.59
N MET A 476 7.96 19.48 -12.83
CA MET A 476 7.38 19.85 -14.13
C MET A 476 8.37 19.78 -15.28
N PRO A 477 9.60 20.32 -15.20
CA PRO A 477 10.58 20.14 -16.28
C PRO A 477 10.96 18.68 -16.52
N LEU A 478 10.91 17.85 -15.49
CA LEU A 478 11.19 16.42 -15.60
C LEU A 478 10.17 15.69 -16.49
N VAL A 479 8.88 16.07 -16.47
CA VAL A 479 7.84 15.49 -17.35
C VAL A 479 8.31 15.48 -18.81
N PHE A 480 8.83 16.60 -19.28
CA PHE A 480 9.32 16.76 -20.66
C PHE A 480 10.62 16.00 -20.92
N THR A 481 11.49 15.93 -19.92
CA THR A 481 12.75 15.16 -20.04
C THR A 481 12.45 13.65 -20.13
N LEU A 482 11.53 13.14 -19.32
CA LEU A 482 11.11 11.74 -19.38
C LEU A 482 10.40 11.42 -20.69
N PHE A 483 9.55 12.31 -21.17
CA PHE A 483 8.92 12.16 -22.49
C PHE A 483 9.97 12.01 -23.60
N ASP A 484 10.97 12.90 -23.63
CA ASP A 484 12.05 12.81 -24.62
C ASP A 484 12.81 11.47 -24.54
N MET A 485 13.09 10.98 -23.32
CA MET A 485 13.77 9.70 -23.12
C MET A 485 12.92 8.52 -23.60
N GLU A 486 11.62 8.54 -23.35
CA GLU A 486 10.68 7.53 -23.86
C GLU A 486 10.60 7.55 -25.39
N GLN A 487 10.58 8.75 -26.01
CA GLN A 487 10.60 8.87 -27.47
C GLN A 487 11.94 8.43 -28.07
N ASN A 488 13.06 8.71 -27.41
CA ASN A 488 14.38 8.30 -27.87
C ASN A 488 14.53 6.77 -27.82
N GLY A 489 14.03 6.11 -26.77
CA GLY A 489 14.22 4.68 -26.55
C GLY A 489 15.69 4.25 -26.52
N ILE A 490 15.96 2.97 -26.38
CA ILE A 490 17.30 2.39 -26.43
C ILE A 490 17.35 1.24 -27.45
N ARG A 491 18.36 1.25 -28.35
CA ARG A 491 18.51 0.23 -29.38
C ARG A 491 18.96 -1.11 -28.79
N VAL A 492 18.37 -2.19 -29.29
CA VAL A 492 18.67 -3.57 -28.88
C VAL A 492 18.98 -4.41 -30.10
N GLU A 493 20.07 -5.15 -30.04
CA GLU A 493 20.43 -6.14 -31.07
C GLU A 493 19.65 -7.45 -30.82
N ALA A 494 18.53 -7.62 -31.54
CA ALA A 494 17.60 -8.74 -31.32
C ALA A 494 18.25 -10.12 -31.48
N GLU A 495 19.17 -10.28 -32.44
CA GLU A 495 19.86 -11.56 -32.64
C GLU A 495 20.83 -11.88 -31.49
N ALA A 496 21.57 -10.88 -30.99
CA ALA A 496 22.42 -11.04 -29.82
C ALA A 496 21.61 -11.40 -28.57
N LEU A 497 20.42 -10.78 -28.38
CA LEU A 497 19.51 -11.11 -27.30
C LEU A 497 19.03 -12.56 -27.38
N LYS A 498 18.70 -13.05 -28.57
CA LYS A 498 18.30 -14.43 -28.81
C LYS A 498 19.45 -15.42 -28.53
N GLN A 499 20.66 -15.10 -28.98
CA GLN A 499 21.85 -15.92 -28.68
C GLN A 499 22.14 -15.99 -27.18
N TYR A 500 22.00 -14.88 -26.46
CA TYR A 500 22.10 -14.85 -25.01
C TYR A 500 21.03 -15.75 -24.35
N GLY A 501 19.79 -15.71 -24.82
CA GLY A 501 18.70 -16.59 -24.35
C GLY A 501 19.00 -18.09 -24.56
N ASN A 502 19.59 -18.43 -25.72
CA ASN A 502 19.98 -19.80 -26.04
C ASN A 502 21.15 -20.30 -25.13
N GLN A 503 22.12 -19.45 -24.82
CA GLN A 503 23.20 -19.78 -23.87
C GLN A 503 22.63 -20.07 -22.46
N LEU A 504 21.67 -19.25 -22.00
CA LEU A 504 20.98 -19.49 -20.72
C LEU A 504 20.19 -20.80 -20.75
N ALA A 505 19.50 -21.11 -21.86
CA ALA A 505 18.74 -22.34 -22.02
C ALA A 505 19.62 -23.58 -21.86
N GLY A 506 20.83 -23.58 -22.46
CA GLY A 506 21.79 -24.66 -22.31
C GLY A 506 22.19 -24.89 -20.85
N LYS A 507 22.58 -23.80 -20.14
CA LYS A 507 22.96 -23.89 -18.73
C LYS A 507 21.81 -24.32 -17.81
N ILE A 508 20.59 -23.88 -18.10
CA ILE A 508 19.39 -24.28 -17.36
C ILE A 508 19.17 -25.80 -17.52
N ALA A 509 19.30 -26.33 -18.74
CA ALA A 509 19.12 -27.75 -19.00
C ALA A 509 20.20 -28.63 -18.31
N ASP A 510 21.44 -28.16 -18.29
CA ASP A 510 22.53 -28.84 -17.61
C ASP A 510 22.29 -28.89 -16.10
N LEU A 511 21.94 -27.76 -15.49
CA LEU A 511 21.64 -27.69 -14.05
C LEU A 511 20.40 -28.51 -13.69
N GLU A 512 19.36 -28.49 -14.52
CA GLU A 512 18.16 -29.30 -14.29
C GLU A 512 18.48 -30.79 -14.20
N LYS A 513 19.31 -31.28 -15.14
CA LYS A 513 19.77 -32.67 -15.13
C LYS A 513 20.58 -33.00 -13.86
N GLU A 514 21.53 -32.13 -13.50
CA GLU A 514 22.35 -32.31 -12.31
C GLU A 514 21.52 -32.31 -11.01
N ILE A 515 20.52 -31.41 -10.92
CA ILE A 515 19.63 -31.34 -9.77
C ILE A 515 18.78 -32.60 -9.66
N TYR A 516 18.26 -33.13 -10.76
CA TYR A 516 17.50 -34.40 -10.75
C TYR A 516 18.35 -35.60 -10.40
N GLU A 517 19.61 -35.66 -10.88
CA GLU A 517 20.56 -36.73 -10.51
C GLU A 517 20.86 -36.70 -9.00
N GLU A 518 21.09 -35.52 -8.41
CA GLU A 518 21.34 -35.37 -6.97
C GLU A 518 20.09 -35.58 -6.11
N ALA A 519 18.93 -35.16 -6.57
CA ALA A 519 17.68 -35.35 -5.86
C ALA A 519 17.14 -36.80 -5.96
N GLY A 520 17.57 -37.58 -6.97
CA GLY A 520 17.10 -38.92 -7.22
C GLY A 520 15.70 -39.01 -7.85
N GLU A 521 15.09 -37.88 -8.22
CA GLU A 521 13.74 -37.79 -8.80
C GLU A 521 13.59 -36.54 -9.66
N THR A 522 12.61 -36.58 -10.55
CA THR A 522 12.24 -35.43 -11.40
C THR A 522 11.04 -34.67 -10.80
N PHE A 523 11.11 -33.36 -10.77
CA PHE A 523 10.09 -32.48 -10.22
C PHE A 523 10.18 -31.07 -10.81
N ASN A 524 9.15 -30.24 -10.63
CA ASN A 524 9.22 -28.84 -11.07
C ASN A 524 10.02 -28.00 -10.05
N ILE A 525 11.28 -27.67 -10.39
CA ILE A 525 12.22 -26.90 -9.55
C ILE A 525 11.67 -25.48 -9.27
N ASN A 526 10.87 -24.92 -10.20
CA ASN A 526 10.23 -23.62 -10.04
C ASN A 526 8.95 -23.66 -9.16
N SER A 527 8.47 -24.86 -8.80
CA SER A 527 7.33 -24.99 -7.89
C SER A 527 7.79 -24.99 -6.42
N PRO A 528 7.55 -23.94 -5.63
CA PRO A 528 7.95 -23.90 -4.21
C PRO A 528 7.41 -25.09 -3.42
N LYS A 529 6.22 -25.57 -3.77
CA LYS A 529 5.58 -26.71 -3.10
C LYS A 529 6.32 -28.02 -3.35
N GLN A 530 6.60 -28.33 -4.63
CA GLN A 530 7.31 -29.55 -4.99
C GLN A 530 8.75 -29.52 -4.48
N LEU A 531 9.46 -28.43 -4.70
CA LEU A 531 10.81 -28.26 -4.21
C LEU A 531 10.90 -28.40 -2.68
N GLY A 532 9.93 -27.83 -1.94
CA GLY A 532 9.90 -27.94 -0.49
C GLY A 532 9.74 -29.39 -0.01
N VAL A 533 8.93 -30.21 -0.69
CA VAL A 533 8.79 -31.65 -0.40
C VAL A 533 10.10 -32.39 -0.68
N VAL A 534 10.69 -32.18 -1.88
CA VAL A 534 11.94 -32.84 -2.26
C VAL A 534 13.07 -32.54 -1.27
N LEU A 535 13.32 -31.27 -0.97
CA LEU A 535 14.42 -30.88 -0.09
C LEU A 535 14.21 -31.30 1.38
N PHE A 536 13.02 -31.09 1.93
CA PHE A 536 12.81 -31.20 3.38
C PHE A 536 12.12 -32.51 3.82
N GLU A 537 11.40 -33.20 2.93
CA GLU A 537 10.76 -34.50 3.23
C GLU A 537 11.56 -35.66 2.65
N ASN A 538 11.92 -35.65 1.34
CA ASN A 538 12.58 -36.73 0.68
C ASN A 538 14.07 -36.75 0.99
N MET A 539 14.78 -35.62 0.79
CA MET A 539 16.20 -35.49 1.08
C MET A 539 16.49 -35.21 2.57
N LYS A 540 15.50 -34.83 3.37
CA LYS A 540 15.58 -34.57 4.81
C LYS A 540 16.63 -33.52 5.20
N LEU A 541 16.77 -32.46 4.38
CA LEU A 541 17.69 -31.37 4.70
C LEU A 541 17.23 -30.62 5.96
N PRO A 542 18.19 -30.11 6.79
CA PRO A 542 17.87 -29.40 8.02
C PRO A 542 17.26 -28.02 7.73
N GLY A 543 16.60 -27.40 8.71
CA GLY A 543 16.19 -26.00 8.65
C GLY A 543 14.92 -25.68 7.85
N GLY A 544 14.14 -26.68 7.47
CA GLY A 544 12.85 -26.47 6.76
C GLY A 544 11.84 -25.65 7.56
N ARG A 545 11.63 -24.37 7.18
CA ARG A 545 10.62 -23.51 7.80
C ARG A 545 9.26 -23.81 7.21
N LYS A 546 8.33 -24.36 8.00
CA LYS A 546 6.94 -24.59 7.58
C LYS A 546 6.17 -23.27 7.48
N THR A 547 5.43 -23.11 6.39
CA THR A 547 4.47 -22.02 6.14
C THR A 547 3.05 -22.61 6.09
N LYS A 548 2.04 -21.77 5.95
CA LYS A 548 0.64 -22.23 5.79
C LYS A 548 0.42 -23.13 4.56
N THR A 549 1.27 -23.01 3.53
CA THR A 549 1.13 -23.69 2.24
C THR A 549 2.20 -24.76 1.99
N GLY A 550 3.10 -25.03 2.94
CA GLY A 550 4.20 -25.98 2.80
C GLY A 550 5.50 -25.46 3.39
N TYR A 551 6.64 -25.95 2.89
CA TYR A 551 7.95 -25.45 3.29
C TYR A 551 8.33 -24.17 2.53
N SER A 552 9.00 -23.24 3.22
CA SER A 552 9.58 -22.08 2.55
C SER A 552 10.81 -22.48 1.74
N THR A 553 10.79 -22.13 0.46
CA THR A 553 11.95 -22.25 -0.44
C THR A 553 12.40 -20.87 -0.93
N ALA A 554 12.19 -19.84 -0.11
CA ALA A 554 12.67 -18.49 -0.38
C ALA A 554 14.20 -18.44 -0.41
N ALA A 555 14.77 -17.49 -1.14
CA ALA A 555 16.23 -17.41 -1.36
C ALA A 555 17.01 -17.36 -0.04
N ASP A 556 16.55 -16.56 0.92
CA ASP A 556 17.15 -16.43 2.25
C ASP A 556 17.24 -17.74 3.06
N VAL A 557 16.30 -18.66 2.82
CA VAL A 557 16.30 -20.00 3.43
C VAL A 557 17.29 -20.91 2.71
N LEU A 558 17.27 -20.89 1.38
CA LEU A 558 18.15 -21.74 0.56
C LEU A 558 19.62 -21.30 0.63
N GLU A 559 19.91 -20.00 0.66
CA GLU A 559 21.27 -19.46 0.78
C GLU A 559 21.98 -19.93 2.05
N LYS A 560 21.26 -20.15 3.15
CA LYS A 560 21.80 -20.71 4.40
C LYS A 560 22.18 -22.18 4.28
N LEU A 561 21.53 -22.91 3.40
CA LEU A 561 21.76 -24.35 3.18
C LEU A 561 22.81 -24.63 2.08
N ALA A 562 22.93 -23.68 1.13
CA ALA A 562 23.80 -23.86 -0.04
C ALA A 562 25.28 -24.19 0.28
N PRO A 563 25.93 -23.62 1.34
CA PRO A 563 27.31 -23.96 1.66
C PRO A 563 27.55 -25.45 2.03
N GLU A 564 26.55 -26.09 2.62
CA GLU A 564 26.63 -27.48 3.08
C GLU A 564 25.97 -28.48 2.12
N HIS A 565 25.14 -28.00 1.19
CA HIS A 565 24.34 -28.84 0.29
C HIS A 565 24.48 -28.39 -1.18
N PRO A 566 25.34 -29.04 -1.99
CA PRO A 566 25.58 -28.65 -3.39
C PRO A 566 24.30 -28.55 -4.25
N VAL A 567 23.35 -29.47 -4.07
CA VAL A 567 22.06 -29.42 -4.78
C VAL A 567 21.32 -28.11 -4.55
N VAL A 568 21.40 -27.53 -3.34
CA VAL A 568 20.73 -26.25 -3.00
C VAL A 568 21.41 -25.09 -3.72
N ALA A 569 22.74 -25.11 -3.80
CA ALA A 569 23.52 -24.13 -4.57
C ALA A 569 23.12 -24.16 -6.06
N LYS A 570 23.01 -25.35 -6.65
CA LYS A 570 22.56 -25.56 -8.04
C LYS A 570 21.11 -25.09 -8.26
N ILE A 571 20.22 -25.32 -7.31
CA ILE A 571 18.83 -24.85 -7.37
C ILE A 571 18.77 -23.31 -7.35
N LEU A 572 19.57 -22.65 -6.53
CA LEU A 572 19.67 -21.19 -6.52
C LEU A 572 20.17 -20.67 -7.88
N GLU A 573 21.22 -21.29 -8.42
CA GLU A 573 21.78 -20.93 -9.74
C GLU A 573 20.75 -21.19 -10.86
N TYR A 574 20.07 -22.33 -10.86
CA TYR A 574 18.99 -22.66 -11.81
C TYR A 574 17.89 -21.59 -11.79
N ARG A 575 17.41 -21.21 -10.62
CA ARG A 575 16.38 -20.17 -10.48
C ARG A 575 16.84 -18.80 -10.97
N GLN A 576 18.11 -18.48 -10.73
CA GLN A 576 18.70 -17.23 -11.24
C GLN A 576 18.74 -17.23 -12.77
N TYR A 577 19.20 -18.30 -13.41
CA TYR A 577 19.25 -18.38 -14.87
C TYR A 577 17.86 -18.44 -15.49
N THR A 578 16.93 -19.16 -14.89
CA THR A 578 15.52 -19.18 -15.33
C THR A 578 14.90 -17.79 -15.28
N LYS A 579 15.15 -17.03 -14.22
CA LYS A 579 14.69 -15.64 -14.11
C LYS A 579 15.36 -14.74 -15.15
N LEU A 580 16.68 -14.86 -15.37
CA LEU A 580 17.39 -14.10 -16.39
C LEU A 580 16.82 -14.37 -17.78
N LYS A 581 16.56 -15.65 -18.09
CA LYS A 581 15.99 -16.04 -19.38
C LYS A 581 14.56 -15.51 -19.54
N SER A 582 13.67 -15.82 -18.62
CA SER A 582 12.25 -15.47 -18.77
C SER A 582 11.98 -13.96 -18.73
N THR A 583 12.65 -13.22 -17.81
CA THR A 583 12.37 -11.81 -17.60
C THR A 583 13.13 -10.94 -18.59
N TYR A 584 14.40 -11.27 -18.87
CA TYR A 584 15.24 -10.39 -19.67
C TYR A 584 15.49 -10.93 -21.09
N ALA A 585 15.88 -12.19 -21.30
CA ALA A 585 16.12 -12.65 -22.65
C ALA A 585 14.83 -12.76 -23.48
N ASP A 586 13.83 -13.47 -22.96
CA ASP A 586 12.56 -13.69 -23.64
C ASP A 586 11.63 -12.47 -23.44
N GLY A 587 11.64 -11.87 -22.25
CA GLY A 587 10.76 -10.76 -21.89
C GLY A 587 11.07 -9.47 -22.67
N LEU A 588 12.34 -9.08 -22.78
CA LEU A 588 12.72 -7.86 -23.52
C LEU A 588 12.42 -7.92 -25.02
N ALA A 589 12.49 -9.12 -25.61
CA ALA A 589 12.21 -9.30 -27.03
C ALA A 589 10.79 -8.83 -27.42
N ASN A 590 9.83 -8.87 -26.51
CA ASN A 590 8.43 -8.46 -26.75
C ASN A 590 8.27 -6.93 -26.78
N TYR A 591 9.27 -6.16 -26.36
CA TYR A 591 9.23 -4.70 -26.29
C TYR A 591 10.06 -4.03 -27.38
N ILE A 592 10.78 -4.81 -28.21
CA ILE A 592 11.53 -4.25 -29.33
C ILE A 592 10.53 -3.84 -30.41
N GLN A 593 10.51 -2.55 -30.75
CA GLN A 593 9.65 -1.99 -31.78
C GLN A 593 10.28 -2.08 -33.18
N ASP A 594 9.55 -1.66 -34.22
CA ASP A 594 9.96 -1.77 -35.64
C ASP A 594 11.26 -1.00 -35.96
N ASP A 595 11.58 0.03 -35.17
CA ASP A 595 12.82 0.80 -35.27
C ASP A 595 14.02 0.12 -34.59
N GLY A 596 13.82 -1.07 -34.00
CA GLY A 596 14.83 -1.84 -33.28
C GLY A 596 15.15 -1.30 -31.87
N ARG A 597 14.29 -0.44 -31.33
CA ARG A 597 14.48 0.18 -30.01
C ARG A 597 13.42 -0.31 -29.01
N ILE A 598 13.75 -0.20 -27.74
CA ILE A 598 12.81 -0.37 -26.62
C ILE A 598 12.49 1.02 -26.10
N HIS A 599 11.20 1.38 -26.15
CA HIS A 599 10.64 2.63 -25.62
C HIS A 599 9.98 2.34 -24.29
N GLY A 600 10.81 2.16 -23.25
CA GLY A 600 10.33 1.90 -21.88
C GLY A 600 9.65 3.13 -21.29
N LYS A 601 8.79 2.93 -20.29
CA LYS A 601 8.11 4.01 -19.57
C LYS A 601 8.84 4.36 -18.29
N PHE A 602 8.94 5.65 -18.01
CA PHE A 602 9.51 6.21 -16.78
C PHE A 602 8.43 6.87 -15.95
N ASN A 603 8.09 6.27 -14.80
CA ASN A 603 7.01 6.76 -13.95
C ASN A 603 7.56 7.67 -12.85
N GLN A 604 7.03 8.89 -12.80
CA GLN A 604 7.45 9.93 -11.86
C GLN A 604 6.66 9.90 -10.55
N THR A 605 5.45 9.32 -10.54
CA THR A 605 4.45 9.43 -9.46
C THR A 605 4.23 8.14 -8.66
N ILE A 606 5.13 7.15 -8.78
CA ILE A 606 4.93 5.83 -8.15
C ILE A 606 5.66 5.69 -6.80
N THR A 607 6.90 6.18 -6.69
CA THR A 607 7.72 5.92 -5.51
C THR A 607 7.50 6.97 -4.44
N ALA A 608 7.36 6.57 -3.19
CA ALA A 608 7.21 7.52 -2.08
C ALA A 608 8.48 8.35 -1.78
N THR A 609 9.63 8.00 -2.35
CA THR A 609 10.92 8.68 -2.14
C THR A 609 11.24 9.72 -3.20
N GLY A 610 10.45 9.84 -4.24
CA GLY A 610 10.75 10.70 -5.39
C GLY A 610 11.65 10.05 -6.46
N ARG A 611 12.10 8.80 -6.26
CA ARG A 611 12.82 8.07 -7.32
C ARG A 611 11.91 7.81 -8.52
N ILE A 612 12.49 7.82 -9.73
CA ILE A 612 11.80 7.40 -10.95
C ILE A 612 11.74 5.86 -10.96
N SER A 613 10.61 5.30 -11.36
CA SER A 613 10.50 3.86 -11.63
C SER A 613 10.39 3.61 -13.13
N SER A 614 10.87 2.46 -13.60
CA SER A 614 10.81 2.06 -15.00
C SER A 614 9.91 0.84 -15.18
N THR A 615 9.07 0.89 -16.21
CA THR A 615 8.14 -0.20 -16.59
C THR A 615 8.13 -0.37 -18.12
N GLU A 616 7.62 -1.46 -18.60
CA GLU A 616 7.39 -1.77 -20.00
C GLU A 616 8.63 -1.64 -20.91
N PRO A 617 9.76 -2.27 -20.59
CA PRO A 617 10.09 -3.10 -19.43
C PRO A 617 10.81 -2.33 -18.31
N ASN A 618 11.02 -2.98 -17.15
CA ASN A 618 11.86 -2.40 -16.10
C ASN A 618 13.34 -2.58 -16.40
N LEU A 619 13.96 -1.58 -17.03
CA LEU A 619 15.38 -1.57 -17.38
C LEU A 619 16.29 -1.24 -16.18
N GLN A 620 15.76 -0.68 -15.10
CA GLN A 620 16.53 -0.35 -13.89
C GLN A 620 16.92 -1.57 -13.06
N ASN A 621 16.26 -2.71 -13.26
CA ASN A 621 16.50 -3.94 -12.52
C ASN A 621 17.38 -4.97 -13.25
N ILE A 622 18.06 -4.59 -14.33
CA ILE A 622 18.98 -5.46 -15.05
C ILE A 622 20.14 -5.83 -14.10
N PRO A 623 20.39 -7.15 -13.85
CA PRO A 623 21.35 -7.58 -12.84
C PRO A 623 22.78 -7.12 -13.15
N VAL A 624 23.48 -6.61 -12.13
CA VAL A 624 24.88 -6.15 -12.23
C VAL A 624 25.86 -6.98 -11.40
N ARG A 625 25.36 -7.79 -10.45
CA ARG A 625 26.20 -8.54 -9.51
C ARG A 625 26.74 -9.83 -10.09
N MET A 626 25.96 -10.46 -10.96
CA MET A 626 26.35 -11.72 -11.61
C MET A 626 26.97 -11.43 -12.98
N GLU A 627 28.03 -12.14 -13.32
CA GLU A 627 28.70 -11.99 -14.63
C GLU A 627 27.75 -12.23 -15.81
N LEU A 628 27.01 -13.36 -15.79
CA LEU A 628 26.00 -13.64 -16.81
C LEU A 628 24.88 -12.60 -16.85
N GLY A 629 24.45 -12.11 -15.70
CA GLY A 629 23.45 -11.02 -15.64
C GLY A 629 23.96 -9.71 -16.26
N ARG A 630 25.27 -9.42 -16.07
CA ARG A 630 25.91 -8.24 -16.69
C ARG A 630 26.01 -8.36 -18.20
N LEU A 631 26.21 -9.58 -18.73
CA LEU A 631 26.39 -9.81 -20.17
C LEU A 631 25.17 -9.37 -20.99
N ILE A 632 23.97 -9.35 -20.43
CA ILE A 632 22.79 -8.84 -21.14
C ILE A 632 22.97 -7.39 -21.56
N ARG A 633 23.76 -6.58 -20.84
CA ARG A 633 24.03 -5.18 -21.23
C ARG A 633 24.77 -5.06 -22.56
N LYS A 634 25.37 -6.14 -23.08
CA LYS A 634 26.02 -6.17 -24.40
C LYS A 634 25.03 -6.09 -25.56
N VAL A 635 23.78 -6.50 -25.35
CA VAL A 635 22.76 -6.46 -26.40
C VAL A 635 22.22 -5.04 -26.64
N PHE A 636 22.43 -4.14 -25.68
CA PHE A 636 22.09 -2.72 -25.84
C PHE A 636 23.22 -2.00 -26.51
N ILE A 637 23.00 -1.56 -27.74
CA ILE A 637 24.00 -0.94 -28.62
C ILE A 637 23.53 0.45 -29.05
N PRO A 638 24.43 1.42 -29.27
CA PRO A 638 24.07 2.69 -29.84
C PRO A 638 23.76 2.58 -31.34
N GLU A 639 23.19 3.62 -31.92
CA GLU A 639 23.02 3.75 -33.35
C GLU A 639 24.41 3.83 -34.06
N ASP A 640 24.45 3.50 -35.34
CA ASP A 640 25.70 3.55 -36.12
C ASP A 640 26.26 4.98 -36.17
N GLY A 641 27.52 5.15 -35.81
CA GLY A 641 28.17 6.46 -35.68
C GLY A 641 27.94 7.12 -34.31
N TYR A 642 27.40 6.36 -33.35
CA TYR A 642 27.26 6.80 -31.97
C TYR A 642 28.01 5.88 -30.99
N ARG A 643 28.21 6.38 -29.75
CA ARG A 643 28.72 5.62 -28.62
C ARG A 643 27.90 5.87 -27.40
N PHE A 644 27.83 4.91 -26.48
CA PHE A 644 27.29 5.16 -25.16
C PHE A 644 28.32 5.91 -24.32
N VAL A 645 27.83 6.93 -23.60
CA VAL A 645 28.54 7.57 -22.50
C VAL A 645 27.68 7.36 -21.26
N ASP A 646 28.22 6.64 -20.29
CA ASP A 646 27.63 6.36 -19.01
C ASP A 646 28.30 7.21 -17.94
N ALA A 647 27.51 7.86 -17.10
CA ALA A 647 28.01 8.63 -15.97
C ALA A 647 27.23 8.28 -14.70
N ASP A 648 27.93 7.79 -13.69
CA ASP A 648 27.37 7.34 -12.40
C ASP A 648 27.89 8.20 -11.25
N TYR A 649 27.00 8.62 -10.34
CA TYR A 649 27.43 9.35 -9.15
C TYR A 649 28.23 8.47 -8.19
N SER A 650 29.37 8.94 -7.78
CA SER A 650 30.16 8.28 -6.77
C SER A 650 29.58 8.51 -5.38
N GLN A 651 28.89 7.50 -4.84
CA GLN A 651 28.37 7.46 -3.45
C GLN A 651 27.47 8.65 -3.09
N ILE A 652 26.53 9.02 -3.95
CA ILE A 652 25.69 10.21 -3.77
C ILE A 652 24.97 10.25 -2.42
N GLU A 653 24.41 9.12 -1.94
CA GLU A 653 23.66 9.08 -0.67
C GLU A 653 24.55 9.40 0.53
N LEU A 654 25.80 8.93 0.54
CA LEU A 654 26.75 9.26 1.61
C LEU A 654 27.22 10.73 1.53
N ARG A 655 27.33 11.31 0.34
CA ARG A 655 27.63 12.74 0.16
C ARG A 655 26.48 13.62 0.60
N VAL A 656 25.24 13.22 0.34
CA VAL A 656 24.02 13.85 0.88
C VAL A 656 23.99 13.74 2.41
N LEU A 657 24.30 12.57 2.96
CA LEU A 657 24.40 12.38 4.42
C LEU A 657 25.45 13.30 5.04
N ALA A 658 26.64 13.42 4.43
CA ALA A 658 27.69 14.34 4.89
C ALA A 658 27.20 15.80 4.90
N HIS A 659 26.47 16.21 3.86
CA HIS A 659 25.89 17.56 3.78
C HIS A 659 24.83 17.81 4.87
N CYS A 660 23.86 16.89 4.99
CA CYS A 660 22.70 17.02 5.89
C CYS A 660 23.11 16.92 7.36
N SER A 661 23.99 15.96 7.71
CA SER A 661 24.47 15.78 9.08
C SER A 661 25.44 16.90 9.51
N GLY A 662 26.14 17.52 8.56
CA GLY A 662 27.19 18.47 8.86
C GLY A 662 28.40 17.88 9.61
N ASP A 663 28.54 16.55 9.61
CA ASP A 663 29.63 15.86 10.30
C ASP A 663 30.98 16.24 9.70
N GLU A 664 31.84 16.84 10.51
CA GLU A 664 33.11 17.41 10.06
C GLU A 664 34.11 16.33 9.60
N HIS A 665 34.09 15.15 10.23
CA HIS A 665 34.96 14.04 9.88
C HIS A 665 34.59 13.49 8.50
N LEU A 666 33.31 13.28 8.26
CA LEU A 666 32.81 12.79 6.98
C LEU A 666 33.02 13.85 5.87
N ILE A 667 32.74 15.13 6.13
CA ILE A 667 32.97 16.22 5.18
C ILE A 667 34.45 16.32 4.79
N ARG A 668 35.37 16.24 5.79
CA ARG A 668 36.81 16.28 5.56
C ARG A 668 37.26 15.12 4.68
N ALA A 669 36.80 13.91 4.98
CA ALA A 669 37.15 12.71 4.20
C ALA A 669 36.82 12.88 2.71
N TYR A 670 35.67 13.45 2.39
CA TYR A 670 35.27 13.71 0.98
C TYR A 670 36.05 14.85 0.34
N LYS A 671 36.40 15.92 1.09
CA LYS A 671 37.21 17.01 0.55
C LYS A 671 38.65 16.63 0.26
N GLU A 672 39.19 15.67 1.02
CA GLU A 672 40.53 15.13 0.86
C GLU A 672 40.60 14.01 -0.20
N GLN A 673 39.47 13.72 -0.90
CA GLN A 673 39.33 12.68 -1.92
C GLN A 673 39.83 11.29 -1.47
N SER A 674 39.65 10.96 -0.21
CA SER A 674 40.10 9.72 0.38
C SER A 674 39.04 8.62 0.27
N ASP A 675 39.48 7.35 0.24
CA ASP A 675 38.56 6.20 0.26
C ASP A 675 37.75 6.16 1.57
N ILE A 676 36.51 6.65 1.53
CA ILE A 676 35.64 6.76 2.71
C ILE A 676 35.43 5.41 3.41
N HIS A 677 35.35 4.30 2.68
CA HIS A 677 35.15 2.99 3.29
C HIS A 677 36.41 2.50 3.98
N ARG A 678 37.58 2.86 3.46
CA ARG A 678 38.86 2.57 4.11
C ARG A 678 39.10 3.44 5.33
N ILE A 679 38.71 4.73 5.28
CA ILE A 679 38.74 5.64 6.44
C ILE A 679 37.79 5.11 7.51
N THR A 680 36.56 4.79 7.19
CA THR A 680 35.60 4.22 8.15
C THR A 680 36.13 2.94 8.76
N ALA A 681 36.73 2.03 7.95
CA ALA A 681 37.35 0.81 8.47
C ALA A 681 38.48 1.12 9.46
N SER A 682 39.37 2.04 9.10
CA SER A 682 40.48 2.47 9.97
C SER A 682 39.98 3.00 11.30
N GLN A 683 38.97 3.87 11.28
CA GLN A 683 38.45 4.54 12.47
C GLN A 683 37.58 3.61 13.33
N VAL A 684 36.64 2.88 12.71
CA VAL A 684 35.70 2.00 13.43
C VAL A 684 36.37 0.75 13.97
N PHE A 685 37.36 0.20 13.24
CA PHE A 685 38.07 -1.00 13.67
C PHE A 685 39.41 -0.69 14.39
N HIS A 686 39.74 0.62 14.56
CA HIS A 686 40.98 1.08 15.21
C HIS A 686 42.25 0.50 14.58
N ILE A 687 42.30 0.47 13.24
CA ILE A 687 43.40 -0.08 12.44
C ILE A 687 44.06 1.06 11.66
N PRO A 688 45.40 1.12 11.54
CA PRO A 688 46.06 2.07 10.67
C PRO A 688 45.51 2.03 9.25
N PHE A 689 45.35 3.20 8.61
CA PHE A 689 44.74 3.32 7.29
C PHE A 689 45.41 2.39 6.25
N ASP A 690 46.74 2.29 6.28
CA ASP A 690 47.49 1.47 5.31
C ASP A 690 47.40 -0.04 5.57
N GLU A 691 47.01 -0.44 6.80
CA GLU A 691 46.83 -1.83 7.19
C GLU A 691 45.40 -2.35 7.02
N VAL A 692 44.45 -1.52 6.57
CA VAL A 692 43.08 -1.94 6.33
C VAL A 692 43.01 -2.97 5.21
N THR A 693 42.56 -4.17 5.56
CA THR A 693 42.38 -5.27 4.61
C THR A 693 41.17 -5.09 3.68
N PRO A 694 41.14 -5.73 2.51
CA PRO A 694 40.00 -5.69 1.62
C PRO A 694 38.69 -6.16 2.29
N GLN A 695 38.78 -7.13 3.22
CA GLN A 695 37.60 -7.60 3.97
C GLN A 695 37.06 -6.55 4.93
N GLN A 696 37.93 -5.87 5.67
CA GLN A 696 37.56 -4.81 6.59
C GLN A 696 36.96 -3.60 5.83
N ARG A 697 37.51 -3.25 4.69
CA ARG A 697 36.94 -2.24 3.80
C ARG A 697 35.54 -2.64 3.32
N ARG A 698 35.32 -3.93 2.96
CA ARG A 698 33.97 -4.42 2.62
C ARG A 698 33.01 -4.35 3.79
N ASN A 699 33.44 -4.70 4.98
CA ASN A 699 32.63 -4.60 6.20
C ASN A 699 32.26 -3.15 6.50
N ALA A 700 33.21 -2.22 6.40
CA ALA A 700 32.94 -0.80 6.57
C ALA A 700 31.98 -0.24 5.50
N LYS A 701 32.08 -0.73 4.26
CA LYS A 701 31.12 -0.40 3.20
C LYS A 701 29.70 -0.85 3.59
N ALA A 702 29.54 -2.06 4.11
CA ALA A 702 28.23 -2.54 4.57
C ALA A 702 27.71 -1.72 5.77
N VAL A 703 28.57 -1.31 6.69
CA VAL A 703 28.20 -0.42 7.81
C VAL A 703 27.77 0.94 7.28
N ASN A 704 28.55 1.60 6.42
CA ASN A 704 28.24 2.91 5.85
C ASN A 704 26.87 2.94 5.18
N PHE A 705 26.60 1.97 4.29
CA PHE A 705 25.29 1.88 3.64
C PHE A 705 24.18 1.45 4.60
N GLY A 706 24.49 0.51 5.49
CA GLY A 706 23.55 0.05 6.51
C GLY A 706 23.02 1.21 7.37
N ILE A 707 23.89 2.12 7.80
CA ILE A 707 23.50 3.29 8.57
C ILE A 707 22.56 4.22 7.81
N VAL A 708 22.84 4.47 6.52
CA VAL A 708 21.95 5.27 5.65
C VAL A 708 20.54 4.65 5.57
N TYR A 709 20.47 3.31 5.58
CA TYR A 709 19.20 2.57 5.52
C TYR A 709 18.58 2.26 6.89
N GLY A 710 19.17 2.77 7.98
CA GLY A 710 18.68 2.55 9.34
C GLY A 710 18.79 1.08 9.78
N ILE A 711 19.90 0.41 9.44
CA ILE A 711 20.11 -1.01 9.74
C ILE A 711 20.14 -1.26 11.26
N SER A 712 19.48 -2.33 11.69
CA SER A 712 19.58 -2.81 13.08
C SER A 712 20.81 -3.68 13.29
N SER A 713 21.24 -3.84 14.56
CA SER A 713 22.33 -4.77 14.92
C SER A 713 22.03 -6.22 14.47
N PHE A 714 20.76 -6.59 14.40
CA PHE A 714 20.36 -7.89 13.86
C PHE A 714 20.57 -7.95 12.33
N GLY A 715 20.15 -6.95 11.57
CA GLY A 715 20.37 -6.89 10.12
C GLY A 715 21.85 -6.90 9.78
N LEU A 716 22.65 -6.04 10.42
CA LEU A 716 24.08 -5.97 10.19
C LEU A 716 24.79 -7.29 10.56
N SER A 717 24.34 -7.99 11.62
CA SER A 717 24.92 -9.29 11.99
C SER A 717 24.69 -10.36 10.93
N GLN A 718 23.56 -10.33 10.25
CA GLN A 718 23.27 -11.23 9.12
C GLN A 718 24.13 -10.88 7.89
N ASP A 719 24.21 -9.59 7.55
CA ASP A 719 24.95 -9.14 6.36
C ASP A 719 26.46 -9.42 6.45
N LEU A 720 27.03 -9.29 7.63
CA LEU A 720 28.45 -9.50 7.88
C LEU A 720 28.79 -10.92 8.38
N SER A 721 27.79 -11.76 8.66
CA SER A 721 27.97 -13.08 9.29
C SER A 721 28.77 -13.03 10.61
N ILE A 722 28.44 -12.02 11.45
CA ILE A 722 29.03 -11.79 12.79
C ILE A 722 27.95 -11.91 13.86
N THR A 723 28.37 -11.90 15.14
CA THR A 723 27.42 -11.93 16.25
C THR A 723 26.68 -10.59 16.35
N ARG A 724 25.44 -10.63 16.87
CA ARG A 724 24.64 -9.40 17.12
C ARG A 724 25.35 -8.42 18.04
N LYS A 725 26.15 -8.92 18.98
CA LYS A 725 26.94 -8.08 19.92
C LYS A 725 28.05 -7.33 19.20
N GLU A 726 28.75 -7.99 18.29
CA GLU A 726 29.78 -7.35 17.45
C GLU A 726 29.16 -6.33 16.49
N ALA A 727 28.03 -6.67 15.85
CA ALA A 727 27.31 -5.73 15.01
C ALA A 727 26.83 -4.47 15.77
N ALA A 728 26.32 -4.65 16.99
CA ALA A 728 25.95 -3.51 17.85
C ALA A 728 27.16 -2.64 18.16
N LYS A 729 28.29 -3.24 18.51
CA LYS A 729 29.53 -2.51 18.76
C LYS A 729 29.99 -1.73 17.53
N TYR A 730 29.90 -2.31 16.33
CA TYR A 730 30.27 -1.60 15.08
C TYR A 730 29.39 -0.37 14.84
N ILE A 731 28.09 -0.47 15.13
CA ILE A 731 27.17 0.68 15.02
C ILE A 731 27.52 1.76 16.06
N ASP A 732 27.81 1.37 17.30
CA ASP A 732 28.17 2.29 18.37
C ASP A 732 29.51 2.98 18.07
N ASP A 733 30.53 2.26 17.62
CA ASP A 733 31.85 2.80 17.26
C ASP A 733 31.72 3.75 16.03
N TYR A 734 30.85 3.41 15.08
CA TYR A 734 30.54 4.29 13.94
C TYR A 734 29.93 5.63 14.40
N PHE A 735 28.94 5.60 15.26
CA PHE A 735 28.31 6.82 15.76
C PHE A 735 29.21 7.61 16.72
N ALA A 736 30.13 6.95 17.41
CA ALA A 736 31.17 7.63 18.17
C ALA A 736 32.16 8.36 17.24
N THR A 737 32.46 7.78 16.08
CA THR A 737 33.34 8.38 15.06
C THR A 737 32.64 9.53 14.31
N TYR A 738 31.34 9.39 14.04
CA TYR A 738 30.52 10.33 13.26
C TYR A 738 29.33 10.83 14.09
N PRO A 739 29.53 11.62 15.16
CA PRO A 739 28.43 12.02 16.04
C PRO A 739 27.41 12.93 15.38
N GLY A 740 27.79 13.70 14.36
CA GLY A 740 26.89 14.52 13.58
C GLY A 740 25.83 13.70 12.82
N ILE A 741 26.22 12.51 12.33
CA ILE A 741 25.27 11.59 11.66
C ILE A 741 24.22 11.10 12.66
N LYS A 742 24.65 10.68 13.87
CA LYS A 742 23.70 10.23 14.89
C LYS A 742 22.69 11.31 15.22
N THR A 743 23.18 12.53 15.49
CA THR A 743 22.33 13.70 15.79
C THR A 743 21.32 13.96 14.68
N PHE A 744 21.73 13.90 13.41
CA PHE A 744 20.86 14.11 12.26
C PHE A 744 19.76 13.02 12.17
N LEU A 745 20.12 11.74 12.32
CA LEU A 745 19.16 10.64 12.23
C LEU A 745 18.17 10.65 13.38
N ASP A 746 18.64 10.90 14.63
CA ASP A 746 17.78 11.02 15.81
C ASP A 746 16.80 12.19 15.65
N HIS A 747 17.27 13.33 15.12
CA HIS A 747 16.43 14.50 14.85
C HIS A 747 15.38 14.20 13.76
N ALA A 748 15.76 13.49 12.68
CA ALA A 748 14.82 13.12 11.62
C ALA A 748 13.66 12.26 12.15
N VAL A 749 13.96 11.29 13.03
CA VAL A 749 12.95 10.44 13.67
C VAL A 749 12.07 11.25 14.63
N THR A 750 12.66 12.14 15.43
CA THR A 750 11.92 12.98 16.38
C THR A 750 10.98 13.92 15.65
N HIS A 751 11.48 14.64 14.64
CA HIS A 751 10.69 15.52 13.80
C HIS A 751 9.52 14.77 13.11
N ALA A 752 9.80 13.57 12.58
CA ALA A 752 8.75 12.77 11.94
C ALA A 752 7.67 12.28 12.93
N LYS A 753 8.03 12.05 14.20
CA LYS A 753 7.05 11.73 15.26
C LYS A 753 6.17 12.94 15.64
N GLU A 754 6.72 14.14 15.57
CA GLU A 754 6.02 15.40 15.94
C GLU A 754 5.15 15.91 14.78
N GLU A 755 5.69 15.92 13.56
CA GLU A 755 5.06 16.54 12.39
C GLU A 755 4.31 15.53 11.49
N GLY A 756 4.56 14.24 11.67
CA GLY A 756 3.96 13.17 10.84
C GLY A 756 4.65 12.95 9.48
N TYR A 757 5.69 13.72 9.14
CA TYR A 757 6.41 13.62 7.87
C TYR A 757 7.90 13.94 8.02
N VAL A 758 8.69 13.55 7.01
CA VAL A 758 10.07 13.98 6.82
C VAL A 758 10.21 14.86 5.58
N VAL A 759 11.28 15.68 5.54
CA VAL A 759 11.55 16.61 4.44
C VAL A 759 12.94 16.37 3.86
N THR A 760 13.08 16.41 2.53
CA THR A 760 14.37 16.34 1.83
C THR A 760 15.02 17.71 1.73
N LEU A 761 16.28 17.75 1.26
CA LEU A 761 17.04 18.98 0.98
C LEU A 761 16.29 19.94 0.04
N PHE A 762 15.48 19.44 -0.86
CA PHE A 762 14.73 20.22 -1.86
C PHE A 762 13.26 20.46 -1.46
N GLY A 763 12.91 20.18 -0.20
CA GLY A 763 11.56 20.44 0.30
C GLY A 763 10.53 19.34 0.05
N ARG A 764 10.91 18.22 -0.57
CA ARG A 764 10.01 17.08 -0.78
C ARG A 764 9.57 16.52 0.55
N ARG A 765 8.26 16.38 0.76
CA ARG A 765 7.68 15.79 1.97
C ARG A 765 7.34 14.33 1.75
N ARG A 766 7.60 13.52 2.76
CA ARG A 766 7.13 12.13 2.83
C ARG A 766 6.44 11.90 4.16
N PRO A 767 5.12 11.65 4.18
CA PRO A 767 4.40 11.23 5.38
C PRO A 767 4.93 9.89 5.91
N VAL A 768 4.93 9.71 7.25
CA VAL A 768 5.41 8.49 7.92
C VAL A 768 4.36 8.04 8.95
N PRO A 769 3.17 7.62 8.52
CA PRO A 769 2.09 7.23 9.42
C PRO A 769 2.45 6.02 10.30
N GLU A 770 3.39 5.19 9.87
CA GLU A 770 3.84 4.01 10.61
C GLU A 770 4.40 4.35 11.99
N LEU A 771 4.89 5.56 12.21
CA LEU A 771 5.45 5.99 13.51
C LEU A 771 4.40 6.08 14.61
N SER A 772 3.13 6.32 14.27
CA SER A 772 2.00 6.35 15.21
C SER A 772 1.38 4.97 15.48
N SER A 773 1.81 3.92 14.77
CA SER A 773 1.23 2.58 14.92
C SER A 773 1.52 1.98 16.31
N SER A 774 0.52 1.31 16.89
CA SER A 774 0.67 0.51 18.11
C SER A 774 1.58 -0.71 17.91
N ASN A 775 1.77 -1.16 16.65
CA ASN A 775 2.59 -2.30 16.30
C ASN A 775 4.09 -1.93 16.27
N PHE A 776 4.90 -2.58 17.11
CA PHE A 776 6.34 -2.36 17.18
C PHE A 776 7.06 -2.53 15.84
N MET A 777 6.68 -3.53 15.04
CA MET A 777 7.33 -3.79 13.74
C MET A 777 7.06 -2.64 12.75
N GLN A 778 5.85 -2.13 12.73
CA GLN A 778 5.48 -0.97 11.90
C GLN A 778 6.20 0.30 12.37
N ARG A 779 6.20 0.59 13.69
CA ARG A 779 6.96 1.74 14.20
C ARG A 779 8.43 1.67 13.86
N SER A 780 9.06 0.50 14.04
CA SER A 780 10.46 0.29 13.70
C SER A 780 10.72 0.44 12.19
N PHE A 781 9.75 0.07 11.36
CA PHE A 781 9.81 0.35 9.92
C PHE A 781 9.70 1.85 9.66
N GLY A 782 8.77 2.56 10.31
CA GLY A 782 8.61 4.01 10.21
C GLY A 782 9.88 4.77 10.62
N GLU A 783 10.58 4.34 11.68
CA GLU A 783 11.85 4.93 12.09
C GLU A 783 12.92 4.80 11.00
N ARG A 784 13.03 3.64 10.35
CA ARG A 784 13.94 3.48 9.19
C ARG A 784 13.55 4.35 8.01
N VAL A 785 12.26 4.46 7.73
CA VAL A 785 11.73 5.36 6.68
C VAL A 785 12.11 6.81 7.00
N ALA A 786 11.96 7.25 8.26
CA ALA A 786 12.28 8.61 8.66
C ALA A 786 13.78 8.92 8.54
N MET A 787 14.64 7.96 8.83
CA MET A 787 16.09 8.12 8.68
C MET A 787 16.55 8.15 7.22
N ASN A 788 16.01 7.26 6.40
CA ASN A 788 16.46 7.07 5.01
C ASN A 788 15.88 8.08 4.02
N SER A 789 14.58 8.43 4.14
CA SER A 789 13.88 9.20 3.11
C SER A 789 14.47 10.58 2.82
N PRO A 790 14.96 11.36 3.80
CA PRO A 790 15.61 12.63 3.52
C PRO A 790 16.85 12.50 2.64
N ILE A 791 17.61 11.42 2.83
CA ILE A 791 18.85 11.15 2.10
C ILE A 791 18.53 10.65 0.69
N GLN A 792 17.74 9.60 0.60
CA GLN A 792 17.38 8.97 -0.68
C GLN A 792 16.58 9.90 -1.58
N GLY A 793 15.64 10.68 -1.00
CA GLY A 793 14.86 11.65 -1.75
C GLY A 793 15.70 12.81 -2.26
N ALA A 794 16.66 13.33 -1.47
CA ALA A 794 17.57 14.37 -1.94
C ALA A 794 18.49 13.84 -3.07
N ALA A 795 18.99 12.61 -2.98
CA ALA A 795 19.75 11.98 -4.06
C ALA A 795 18.90 11.85 -5.34
N ALA A 796 17.62 11.45 -5.20
CA ALA A 796 16.69 11.38 -6.34
C ALA A 796 16.44 12.77 -6.97
N ASP A 797 16.32 13.82 -6.18
CA ASP A 797 16.13 15.17 -6.70
C ASP A 797 17.40 15.69 -7.40
N ILE A 798 18.61 15.36 -6.91
CA ILE A 798 19.88 15.72 -7.56
C ILE A 798 19.99 15.08 -8.96
N ILE A 799 19.70 13.78 -9.10
CA ILE A 799 19.74 13.12 -10.41
C ILE A 799 18.70 13.70 -11.36
N LYS A 800 17.51 14.05 -10.88
CA LYS A 800 16.46 14.72 -11.68
C LYS A 800 16.93 16.07 -12.21
N ILE A 801 17.56 16.89 -11.37
CA ILE A 801 18.14 18.17 -11.77
C ILE A 801 19.21 17.97 -12.84
N ALA A 802 20.10 17.00 -12.67
CA ALA A 802 21.11 16.66 -13.65
C ALA A 802 20.49 16.24 -14.98
N MET A 803 19.51 15.34 -14.98
CA MET A 803 18.77 14.91 -16.17
C MET A 803 18.17 16.08 -16.95
N ILE A 804 17.45 16.96 -16.25
CA ILE A 804 16.80 18.12 -16.84
C ILE A 804 17.85 19.03 -17.51
N ARG A 805 18.92 19.37 -16.79
CA ARG A 805 19.97 20.27 -17.30
C ARG A 805 20.74 19.67 -18.46
N VAL A 806 21.08 18.40 -18.39
CA VAL A 806 21.75 17.67 -19.49
C VAL A 806 20.84 17.67 -20.72
N ASN A 807 19.59 17.24 -20.61
CA ASN A 807 18.66 17.20 -21.74
C ASN A 807 18.43 18.59 -22.36
N GLN A 808 18.25 19.63 -21.53
CA GLN A 808 18.09 21.01 -21.98
C GLN A 808 19.35 21.55 -22.72
N LYS A 809 20.55 21.23 -22.22
CA LYS A 809 21.82 21.64 -22.90
C LYS A 809 21.97 20.94 -24.22
N LEU A 810 21.71 19.65 -24.35
CA LEU A 810 21.75 18.91 -25.61
C LEU A 810 20.80 19.55 -26.63
N LYS A 811 19.56 19.83 -26.23
CA LYS A 811 18.57 20.48 -27.11
C LYS A 811 18.96 21.91 -27.48
N LYS A 812 19.41 22.72 -26.53
CA LYS A 812 19.81 24.11 -26.76
C LYS A 812 20.97 24.25 -27.75
N GLN A 813 21.91 23.30 -27.69
CA GLN A 813 23.04 23.22 -28.62
C GLN A 813 22.69 22.49 -29.92
N LYS A 814 21.43 22.02 -30.08
CA LYS A 814 20.94 21.30 -31.25
C LYS A 814 21.79 20.06 -31.58
N MET A 815 22.25 19.39 -30.55
CA MET A 815 23.06 18.19 -30.67
C MET A 815 22.22 17.00 -31.15
N LYS A 816 22.86 16.06 -31.85
CA LYS A 816 22.25 14.78 -32.24
C LYS A 816 22.26 13.76 -31.11
N SER A 817 23.14 13.98 -30.15
CA SER A 817 23.27 13.16 -28.93
C SER A 817 22.02 13.25 -28.07
N ARG A 818 21.62 12.15 -27.43
CA ARG A 818 20.34 12.03 -26.70
C ARG A 818 20.48 11.26 -25.41
N LEU A 819 19.79 11.73 -24.36
CA LEU A 819 19.63 11.00 -23.10
C LEU A 819 18.64 9.85 -23.34
N VAL A 820 19.03 8.61 -22.98
CA VAL A 820 18.24 7.40 -23.28
C VAL A 820 17.80 6.65 -22.03
N LEU A 821 18.63 6.58 -20.98
CA LEU A 821 18.27 5.88 -19.72
C LEU A 821 18.73 6.65 -18.50
N GLN A 822 17.98 6.43 -17.43
CA GLN A 822 18.38 6.71 -16.06
C GLN A 822 18.24 5.42 -15.25
N VAL A 823 19.29 4.98 -14.57
CA VAL A 823 19.32 3.78 -13.75
C VAL A 823 19.92 4.08 -12.39
N HIS A 824 19.13 4.15 -11.35
CA HIS A 824 19.55 4.54 -10.00
C HIS A 824 20.23 5.92 -9.95
N ASP A 825 21.55 5.97 -9.89
CA ASP A 825 22.38 7.18 -9.83
C ASP A 825 23.13 7.44 -11.15
N GLU A 826 22.79 6.71 -12.21
CA GLU A 826 23.46 6.62 -13.50
C GLU A 826 22.64 7.30 -14.60
N LEU A 827 23.30 8.04 -15.49
CA LEU A 827 22.76 8.58 -16.74
C LEU A 827 23.48 7.97 -17.94
N LEU A 828 22.71 7.43 -18.89
CA LEU A 828 23.22 6.87 -20.13
C LEU A 828 22.82 7.75 -21.31
N ILE A 829 23.81 8.25 -22.03
CA ILE A 829 23.65 9.05 -23.26
C ILE A 829 24.12 8.25 -24.47
N GLU A 830 23.30 8.24 -25.50
CA GLU A 830 23.70 7.84 -26.86
C GLU A 830 24.30 9.06 -27.55
N ALA A 831 25.62 9.13 -27.54
CA ALA A 831 26.39 10.28 -28.00
C ALA A 831 26.84 10.10 -29.46
N TYR A 832 26.52 11.05 -30.32
CA TYR A 832 27.04 11.10 -31.68
C TYR A 832 28.57 11.29 -31.67
N GLU A 833 29.33 10.41 -32.34
CA GLU A 833 30.80 10.37 -32.20
C GLU A 833 31.49 11.72 -32.35
N PRO A 834 31.12 12.59 -33.32
CA PRO A 834 31.70 13.94 -33.43
C PRO A 834 31.39 14.88 -32.28
N GLU A 835 30.37 14.58 -31.44
CA GLU A 835 29.94 15.37 -30.29
C GLU A 835 30.46 14.81 -28.97
N LEU A 836 31.19 13.68 -28.97
CA LEU A 836 31.55 12.89 -27.79
C LEU A 836 32.21 13.70 -26.67
N GLU A 837 33.24 14.49 -26.99
CA GLU A 837 33.94 15.33 -26.00
C GLU A 837 33.00 16.40 -25.41
N ALA A 838 32.13 16.99 -26.24
CA ALA A 838 31.17 17.98 -25.77
C ALA A 838 30.13 17.35 -24.85
N VAL A 839 29.64 16.14 -25.15
CA VAL A 839 28.72 15.38 -24.32
C VAL A 839 29.35 15.03 -22.98
N GLN A 840 30.57 14.54 -22.96
CA GLN A 840 31.31 14.21 -21.74
C GLN A 840 31.48 15.45 -20.85
N LYS A 841 31.78 16.58 -21.44
CA LYS A 841 31.90 17.86 -20.72
C LYS A 841 30.57 18.30 -20.14
N ILE A 842 29.46 18.21 -20.89
CA ILE A 842 28.13 18.55 -20.44
C ILE A 842 27.74 17.65 -19.27
N LEU A 843 27.91 16.32 -19.37
CA LEU A 843 27.60 15.38 -18.29
C LEU A 843 28.36 15.73 -17.01
N LYS A 844 29.67 15.93 -17.13
CA LYS A 844 30.52 16.26 -15.99
C LYS A 844 30.07 17.56 -15.30
N GLU A 845 29.91 18.63 -16.10
CA GLU A 845 29.50 19.94 -15.58
C GLU A 845 28.11 19.86 -14.90
N GLU A 846 27.10 19.27 -15.55
CA GLU A 846 25.73 19.33 -15.03
C GLU A 846 25.48 18.35 -13.88
N MET A 847 26.14 17.19 -13.88
CA MET A 847 26.03 16.25 -12.77
C MET A 847 26.82 16.74 -11.54
N GLU A 848 28.09 17.15 -11.69
CA GLU A 848 28.89 17.59 -10.56
C GLU A 848 28.37 18.92 -9.95
N HIS A 849 27.61 19.72 -10.70
CA HIS A 849 27.04 20.99 -10.24
C HIS A 849 25.50 20.95 -10.11
N ALA A 850 24.88 19.76 -10.09
CA ALA A 850 23.43 19.65 -9.94
C ALA A 850 22.93 20.24 -8.62
N ALA A 851 23.73 20.13 -7.55
CA ALA A 851 23.43 20.69 -6.24
C ALA A 851 24.67 21.28 -5.56
N LYS A 852 24.46 22.30 -4.74
CA LYS A 852 25.52 22.90 -3.91
C LYS A 852 25.57 22.23 -2.54
N LEU A 853 26.39 21.20 -2.40
CA LEU A 853 26.62 20.52 -1.14
C LEU A 853 27.87 21.05 -0.40
N LYS A 854 28.04 20.64 0.87
CA LYS A 854 29.26 20.91 1.67
C LYS A 854 30.45 20.07 1.20
N VAL A 855 30.19 19.04 0.41
CA VAL A 855 31.17 18.15 -0.24
C VAL A 855 30.96 18.16 -1.75
N PRO A 856 32.03 17.95 -2.57
CA PRO A 856 31.88 17.89 -4.02
C PRO A 856 31.00 16.70 -4.41
N LEU A 857 30.21 16.86 -5.48
CA LEU A 857 29.63 15.74 -6.23
C LEU A 857 30.69 15.29 -7.23
N GLU A 858 30.89 14.00 -7.33
CA GLU A 858 31.83 13.38 -8.26
C GLU A 858 31.12 12.28 -9.05
N ILE A 859 31.52 12.11 -10.30
CA ILE A 859 31.01 11.08 -11.20
C ILE A 859 32.12 10.19 -11.71
N ASP A 860 31.79 8.93 -11.90
CA ASP A 860 32.58 7.99 -12.70
C ASP A 860 31.97 7.94 -14.10
N MET A 861 32.78 8.18 -15.14
CA MET A 861 32.27 8.26 -16.51
C MET A 861 33.06 7.38 -17.45
N HIS A 862 32.35 6.57 -18.22
CA HIS A 862 32.92 5.63 -19.18
C HIS A 862 32.25 5.76 -20.56
N THR A 863 32.91 5.22 -21.58
CA THR A 863 32.42 5.24 -22.95
C THR A 863 32.57 3.84 -23.57
N GLY A 864 31.55 3.39 -24.28
CA GLY A 864 31.55 2.03 -24.83
C GLY A 864 30.75 1.92 -26.14
N VAL A 865 30.98 0.82 -26.87
CA VAL A 865 30.19 0.43 -28.04
C VAL A 865 28.92 -0.34 -27.69
N ASN A 866 28.74 -0.62 -26.45
CA ASN A 866 27.52 -1.19 -25.84
C ASN A 866 27.45 -0.74 -24.38
N TRP A 867 26.30 -0.98 -23.73
CA TRP A 867 26.11 -0.56 -22.33
C TRP A 867 27.01 -1.33 -21.34
N TYR A 868 27.45 -2.56 -21.70
CA TYR A 868 28.37 -3.32 -20.84
C TYR A 868 29.77 -2.68 -20.78
N GLU A 869 30.27 -2.17 -21.90
CA GLU A 869 31.58 -1.53 -21.99
C GLU A 869 31.55 -0.08 -21.47
N ALA A 870 30.39 0.57 -21.55
CA ALA A 870 30.22 1.91 -21.04
C ALA A 870 30.09 1.96 -19.50
N LYS A 871 30.10 0.81 -18.79
CA LYS A 871 29.99 0.74 -17.34
C LYS A 871 31.26 0.10 -16.67
#